data_a8bb9b1599f57207661556c325fe5448
#
_entry.id   a8bb9b1599f57207661556c325fe5448
#
_cell.length_a   1.000
_cell.length_b   1.000
_cell.length_c   1.000
_cell.angle_alpha   90.00
_cell.angle_beta   90.00
_cell.angle_gamma   90.00
#
_symmetry.space_group_name_H-M   'P 1'
#
loop_
_entity.id
_entity.type
_entity.pdbx_description
1 polymer ?
#
loop_
_entity_poly.entity_id
_entity_poly.type
_entity_poly.pdbx_seq_one_letter_code
_entity_poly.pdbx_strand_id
1 'polypeptide(L)'
;MDWQPVPESLSQLAACLKDSLSGFNQAAQKQAESMLEQAKSSPDINNYLVYLFSSQDPPAGLQCSTQDYYLVRSAAAIMLKNNVRASTKPIPESSLALIKMAVPVGLQDKHSQMRSYAGNIATELIRRGGVLSWPELLPELLKTFTNESGQVSDEGQEGAIAAMAKICEDNTRMLEREVNGQRPLNFILPKLIQATKSPLAKVRSHALTAINVFTPRKSQAMINSIDDLLQNLFSLANDSSNDVRRQVCRAFVQLVETRPDKLQPHLSGLVDYILSQQQGDDEELACDAAEFWLAVGEHESLWESLRPHIAKIIPILLECMVYRGEDIAILGGASDDEDEEDREEDIKPQFAKKNLARTANGPGSTDPAQNGNAYQKLASMEDELEEGEIDDYDDGDDESPDDRWTLRKCSAAALDVFARDFRDPVFESILPYLTKNLKHDEWPYREAAVLALGAVAEGCIEVITPHLPELIPYLFTLLNDAEPVVRQITCWTLGRYSSWAAELADPNQRRQYFEPMMEGILTKMLDRNKKVQEAGASAFANLEEKAGKRLEPYSLPIIQQFVRCFKKYKDRNIFILYDCVQTLAENIGPVLARPDLSGELMPALIERWNKATDDSRELFPLLECLSFVAMAMNDAFSPYSPPIFTRCVNIIHQNLEASMAHANNPALDAPNRDFLVTSLDLLSAIIQALDTVKSSKLVQDTQPAFFELMILCMEDPSNEVRQSAYALLGDCAKYLYSQLKSALPNVFPVLLRQLDFDAILDEEAESGFSVVNNACWSAGEIAIRHKSEMAPYIPELFQRFVDIVGNPGIPKGVTENAAIALGRLGLGNAELLAPRLADFAEDFLASMDEVDLTDEKATAFRGFTLVVEKNPMAMENSLLHFFTSIARYRDMRLRSQNKTDLHEDFQKTIGIYRQIIPQFDQFFSQLQVQDQEALRSTYAF
;
A
#
# COMPACT_ATOMS: atom_id res chain seq x y z
N MET A 1 12.54 19.09 44.69
CA MET A 1 12.45 19.82 43.42
C MET A 1 12.69 21.29 43.72
N ASP A 2 13.75 21.84 43.19
CA ASP A 2 14.07 23.29 43.46
C ASP A 2 13.23 24.25 42.59
N TRP A 3 12.54 23.73 41.57
CA TRP A 3 11.66 24.53 40.75
C TRP A 3 10.25 24.61 41.36
N GLN A 4 9.66 25.80 41.39
CA GLN A 4 8.33 26.08 41.92
C GLN A 4 7.51 26.85 40.89
N PRO A 5 6.24 26.47 40.66
CA PRO A 5 5.37 27.19 39.72
C PRO A 5 4.97 28.56 40.26
N VAL A 6 4.84 29.53 39.36
CA VAL A 6 4.19 30.80 39.67
C VAL A 6 2.68 30.56 39.76
N PRO A 7 1.99 30.88 40.90
CA PRO A 7 0.60 30.51 41.10
C PRO A 7 -0.36 31.07 40.06
N GLU A 8 -0.16 32.27 39.59
CA GLU A 8 -1.02 32.92 38.57
C GLU A 8 -0.86 32.21 37.22
N SER A 9 0.34 31.93 36.77
CA SER A 9 0.62 31.19 35.53
C SER A 9 0.10 29.77 35.60
N LEU A 10 0.24 29.11 36.76
CA LEU A 10 -0.29 27.76 36.97
C LEU A 10 -1.82 27.72 36.83
N SER A 11 -2.49 28.70 37.42
CA SER A 11 -3.97 28.79 37.37
C SER A 11 -4.48 29.06 35.96
N GLN A 12 -3.79 29.94 35.22
CA GLN A 12 -4.12 30.22 33.82
C GLN A 12 -3.91 29.00 32.92
N LEU A 13 -2.77 28.32 33.03
CA LEU A 13 -2.48 27.12 32.27
C LEU A 13 -3.48 26.01 32.58
N ALA A 14 -3.82 25.78 33.84
CA ALA A 14 -4.80 24.78 34.25
C ALA A 14 -6.20 25.07 33.67
N ALA A 15 -6.61 26.34 33.60
CA ALA A 15 -7.86 26.72 32.96
C ALA A 15 -7.85 26.44 31.47
N CYS A 16 -6.78 26.81 30.75
CA CYS A 16 -6.62 26.54 29.31
C CYS A 16 -6.62 25.02 29.01
N LEU A 17 -5.89 24.23 29.81
CA LEU A 17 -5.85 22.78 29.67
C LEU A 17 -7.22 22.13 29.89
N LYS A 18 -8.01 22.64 30.85
CA LYS A 18 -9.37 22.18 31.07
C LYS A 18 -10.27 22.49 29.89
N ASP A 19 -10.20 23.73 29.40
CA ASP A 19 -11.07 24.21 28.31
C ASP A 19 -10.73 23.55 26.96
N SER A 20 -9.49 23.13 26.73
CA SER A 20 -9.07 22.43 25.50
C SER A 20 -9.68 21.04 25.37
N LEU A 21 -10.04 20.38 26.47
CA LEU A 21 -10.70 19.06 26.46
C LEU A 21 -12.23 19.15 26.65
N SER A 22 -12.80 20.39 26.76
CA SER A 22 -14.23 20.55 26.96
C SER A 22 -14.98 20.62 25.63
N GLY A 23 -15.64 19.52 25.23
CA GLY A 23 -16.41 19.42 23.98
C GLY A 23 -17.71 20.28 23.92
N PHE A 24 -18.04 21.02 24.97
CA PHE A 24 -19.30 21.78 25.06
C PHE A 24 -19.24 23.23 24.52
N ASN A 25 -18.04 23.79 24.28
CA ASN A 25 -17.88 25.17 23.84
C ASN A 25 -16.72 25.33 22.86
N GLN A 26 -16.98 25.12 21.56
CA GLN A 26 -15.98 25.22 20.50
C GLN A 26 -15.21 26.54 20.47
N ALA A 27 -15.85 27.66 20.82
CA ALA A 27 -15.18 28.97 20.84
C ALA A 27 -14.15 29.06 21.98
N ALA A 28 -14.47 28.55 23.17
CA ALA A 28 -13.54 28.48 24.29
C ALA A 28 -12.41 27.50 24.02
N GLN A 29 -12.71 26.37 23.40
CA GLN A 29 -11.72 25.37 23.01
C GLN A 29 -10.69 25.97 22.02
N LYS A 30 -11.11 26.57 20.92
CA LYS A 30 -10.21 27.23 19.95
C LYS A 30 -9.36 28.34 20.59
N GLN A 31 -9.94 29.08 21.49
CA GLN A 31 -9.18 30.12 22.23
C GLN A 31 -8.14 29.49 23.14
N ALA A 32 -8.51 28.44 23.87
CA ALA A 32 -7.59 27.69 24.74
C ALA A 32 -6.44 27.06 23.95
N GLU A 33 -6.72 26.41 22.84
CA GLU A 33 -5.73 25.86 21.92
C GLU A 33 -4.73 26.92 21.42
N SER A 34 -5.21 28.07 20.98
CA SER A 34 -4.35 29.18 20.56
C SER A 34 -3.45 29.69 21.67
N MET A 35 -3.97 29.76 22.91
CA MET A 35 -3.19 30.17 24.09
C MET A 35 -2.14 29.10 24.47
N LEU A 36 -2.50 27.82 24.37
CA LEU A 36 -1.57 26.71 24.62
C LEU A 36 -0.44 26.68 23.59
N GLU A 37 -0.76 26.96 22.33
CA GLU A 37 0.25 27.03 21.27
C GLU A 37 1.26 28.18 21.53
N GLN A 38 0.77 29.34 21.95
CA GLN A 38 1.66 30.43 22.37
C GLN A 38 2.50 30.05 23.59
N ALA A 39 1.92 29.32 24.56
CA ALA A 39 2.61 28.85 25.75
C ALA A 39 3.76 27.87 25.46
N LYS A 40 3.70 27.12 24.35
CA LYS A 40 4.78 26.21 23.92
C LYS A 40 6.12 26.94 23.72
N SER A 41 6.10 28.21 23.40
CA SER A 41 7.31 29.02 23.25
C SER A 41 8.01 29.35 24.57
N SER A 42 7.34 29.16 25.74
CA SER A 42 7.90 29.44 27.06
C SER A 42 8.93 28.36 27.47
N PRO A 43 10.14 28.75 27.92
CA PRO A 43 11.18 27.78 28.30
C PRO A 43 10.76 26.82 29.42
N ASP A 44 9.85 27.24 30.29
CA ASP A 44 9.42 26.51 31.50
C ASP A 44 8.11 25.75 31.32
N ILE A 45 7.50 25.76 30.15
CA ILE A 45 6.19 25.15 29.93
C ILE A 45 6.16 23.67 30.36
N ASN A 46 7.19 22.91 29.98
CA ASN A 46 7.29 21.49 30.33
C ASN A 46 7.39 21.27 31.85
N ASN A 47 7.98 22.21 32.60
CA ASN A 47 8.07 22.15 34.07
C ASN A 47 6.66 22.28 34.69
N TYR A 48 5.83 23.21 34.20
CA TYR A 48 4.44 23.36 34.63
C TYR A 48 3.61 22.12 34.29
N LEU A 49 3.76 21.58 33.06
CA LEU A 49 3.04 20.37 32.65
C LEU A 49 3.42 19.16 33.51
N VAL A 50 4.71 18.97 33.79
CA VAL A 50 5.20 17.92 34.71
C VAL A 50 4.63 18.09 36.09
N TYR A 51 4.59 19.33 36.62
CA TYR A 51 4.06 19.61 37.93
C TYR A 51 2.58 19.28 38.06
N LEU A 52 1.76 19.66 37.07
CA LEU A 52 0.34 19.34 37.00
C LEU A 52 0.11 17.83 36.83
N PHE A 53 0.82 17.19 35.94
CA PHE A 53 0.71 15.75 35.68
C PHE A 53 1.04 14.91 36.93
N SER A 54 2.15 15.20 37.60
CA SER A 54 2.66 14.42 38.72
C SER A 54 1.92 14.63 40.04
N SER A 55 1.20 15.75 40.18
CA SER A 55 0.43 16.04 41.41
C SER A 55 -0.88 15.26 41.44
N GLN A 56 -1.06 14.34 42.39
CA GLN A 56 -2.27 13.51 42.47
C GLN A 56 -3.54 14.31 42.91
N ASP A 57 -3.37 15.31 43.76
CA ASP A 57 -4.43 16.20 44.20
C ASP A 57 -4.20 17.63 43.68
N PRO A 58 -5.28 18.44 43.55
CA PRO A 58 -5.14 19.84 43.12
C PRO A 58 -4.12 20.59 43.96
N PRO A 59 -3.12 21.25 43.36
CA PRO A 59 -2.13 22.03 44.09
C PRO A 59 -2.80 23.13 44.95
N ALA A 60 -2.20 23.46 46.10
CA ALA A 60 -2.69 24.50 46.99
C ALA A 60 -2.79 25.86 46.23
N GLY A 61 -4.00 26.40 46.21
CA GLY A 61 -4.31 27.65 45.48
C GLY A 61 -5.02 27.49 44.15
N LEU A 62 -5.09 26.27 43.60
CA LEU A 62 -5.89 25.97 42.40
C LEU A 62 -7.33 25.63 42.83
N GLN A 63 -8.28 26.52 42.48
CA GLN A 63 -9.72 26.26 42.74
C GLN A 63 -10.29 25.37 41.63
N CYS A 64 -10.19 24.04 41.81
CA CYS A 64 -10.63 23.05 40.84
C CYS A 64 -11.27 21.87 41.57
N SER A 65 -12.37 21.30 41.05
CA SER A 65 -12.89 20.04 41.52
C SER A 65 -11.94 18.89 41.24
N THR A 66 -12.03 17.79 41.96
CA THR A 66 -11.19 16.59 41.70
C THR A 66 -11.39 16.04 40.27
N GLN A 67 -12.61 16.12 39.75
CA GLN A 67 -12.94 15.66 38.40
C GLN A 67 -12.38 16.59 37.34
N ASP A 68 -12.53 17.92 37.50
CA ASP A 68 -11.91 18.89 36.61
C ASP A 68 -10.37 18.80 36.63
N TYR A 69 -9.81 18.53 37.81
CA TYR A 69 -8.36 18.37 37.91
C TYR A 69 -7.83 17.12 37.23
N TYR A 70 -8.63 16.07 37.21
CA TYR A 70 -8.28 14.88 36.38
C TYR A 70 -8.17 15.23 34.91
N LEU A 71 -9.08 16.04 34.35
CA LEU A 71 -8.99 16.53 32.97
C LEU A 71 -7.73 17.40 32.77
N VAL A 72 -7.43 18.30 33.70
CA VAL A 72 -6.20 19.11 33.64
C VAL A 72 -4.94 18.24 33.63
N ARG A 73 -4.88 17.19 34.45
CA ARG A 73 -3.78 16.22 34.47
C ARG A 73 -3.64 15.47 33.13
N SER A 74 -4.76 15.03 32.55
CA SER A 74 -4.80 14.35 31.25
C SER A 74 -4.28 15.26 30.14
N ALA A 75 -4.82 16.47 30.02
CA ALA A 75 -4.38 17.45 29.05
C ALA A 75 -2.89 17.83 29.21
N ALA A 76 -2.42 17.99 30.45
CA ALA A 76 -1.03 18.25 30.74
C ALA A 76 -0.11 17.11 30.29
N ALA A 77 -0.52 15.85 30.48
CA ALA A 77 0.24 14.68 30.08
C ALA A 77 0.31 14.55 28.56
N ILE A 78 -0.81 14.74 27.87
CA ILE A 78 -0.90 14.71 26.40
C ILE A 78 0.00 15.82 25.80
N MET A 79 -0.15 17.05 26.28
CA MET A 79 0.66 18.16 25.82
C MET A 79 2.16 17.94 26.07
N LEU A 80 2.52 17.37 27.23
CA LEU A 80 3.91 17.03 27.56
C LEU A 80 4.46 15.96 26.61
N LYS A 81 3.70 14.89 26.31
CA LYS A 81 4.05 13.88 25.31
C LYS A 81 4.30 14.56 23.96
N ASN A 82 3.37 15.37 23.49
CA ASN A 82 3.46 16.04 22.19
C ASN A 82 4.67 17.01 22.13
N ASN A 83 4.95 17.72 23.21
CA ASN A 83 6.14 18.59 23.27
C ASN A 83 7.44 17.79 23.23
N VAL A 84 7.49 16.60 23.85
CA VAL A 84 8.65 15.71 23.77
C VAL A 84 8.81 15.18 22.35
N ARG A 85 7.72 14.81 21.68
CA ARG A 85 7.70 14.27 20.31
C ARG A 85 8.12 15.34 19.28
N ALA A 86 7.47 16.49 19.28
CA ALA A 86 7.57 17.51 18.24
C ALA A 86 8.81 18.43 18.35
N SER A 87 9.53 18.41 19.49
CA SER A 87 10.62 19.36 19.74
C SER A 87 11.82 19.13 18.82
N THR A 88 11.99 19.98 17.83
CA THR A 88 13.21 20.07 17.00
C THR A 88 14.41 20.66 17.77
N LYS A 89 14.14 21.39 18.88
CA LYS A 89 15.16 21.95 19.76
C LYS A 89 15.42 21.02 20.96
N PRO A 90 16.64 20.97 21.50
CA PRO A 90 16.91 20.18 22.71
C PRO A 90 16.06 20.69 23.88
N ILE A 91 15.40 19.77 24.59
CA ILE A 91 14.69 20.10 25.84
C ILE A 91 15.75 20.52 26.87
N PRO A 92 15.56 21.61 27.65
CA PRO A 92 16.48 21.99 28.68
C PRO A 92 16.78 20.85 29.66
N GLU A 93 18.02 20.67 30.05
CA GLU A 93 18.47 19.56 30.89
C GLU A 93 17.74 19.52 32.24
N SER A 94 17.42 20.71 32.78
CA SER A 94 16.62 20.86 34.01
C SER A 94 15.18 20.32 33.83
N SER A 95 14.54 20.63 32.72
CA SER A 95 13.19 20.15 32.42
C SER A 95 13.20 18.64 32.16
N LEU A 96 14.19 18.14 31.41
CA LEU A 96 14.36 16.71 31.16
C LEU A 96 14.54 15.94 32.48
N ALA A 97 15.31 16.46 33.43
CA ALA A 97 15.46 15.84 34.75
C ALA A 97 14.12 15.76 35.52
N LEU A 98 13.30 16.81 35.44
CA LEU A 98 11.97 16.83 36.07
C LEU A 98 11.04 15.80 35.44
N ILE A 99 11.03 15.69 34.10
CA ILE A 99 10.23 14.68 33.39
C ILE A 99 10.64 13.27 33.83
N LYS A 100 11.95 12.98 33.83
CA LYS A 100 12.49 11.67 34.26
C LYS A 100 12.15 11.32 35.72
N MET A 101 11.99 12.31 36.58
CA MET A 101 11.55 12.09 37.97
C MET A 101 10.05 11.86 38.07
N ALA A 102 9.23 12.46 37.22
CA ALA A 102 7.78 12.40 37.26
C ALA A 102 7.22 11.10 36.65
N VAL A 103 7.85 10.56 35.60
CA VAL A 103 7.41 9.36 34.92
C VAL A 103 7.28 8.14 35.84
N PRO A 104 8.28 7.77 36.66
CA PRO A 104 8.12 6.64 37.60
C PRO A 104 6.99 6.82 38.62
N VAL A 105 6.69 8.06 39.01
CA VAL A 105 5.55 8.38 39.88
C VAL A 105 4.23 8.20 39.12
N GLY A 106 4.16 8.67 37.89
CA GLY A 106 2.99 8.50 37.02
C GLY A 106 2.69 7.03 36.71
N LEU A 107 3.69 6.17 36.55
CA LEU A 107 3.54 4.73 36.34
C LEU A 107 2.91 4.00 37.54
N GLN A 108 2.92 4.59 38.72
CA GLN A 108 2.30 4.06 39.94
C GLN A 108 0.98 4.75 40.28
N ASP A 109 0.44 5.60 39.41
CA ASP A 109 -0.81 6.30 39.64
C ASP A 109 -2.00 5.33 39.76
N LYS A 110 -2.96 5.67 40.63
CA LYS A 110 -4.17 4.89 40.82
C LYS A 110 -5.04 4.81 39.55
N HIS A 111 -5.00 5.82 38.70
CA HIS A 111 -5.74 5.88 37.44
C HIS A 111 -4.95 5.25 36.30
N SER A 112 -5.53 4.27 35.63
CA SER A 112 -4.88 3.55 34.53
C SER A 112 -4.44 4.48 33.39
N GLN A 113 -5.29 5.47 33.05
CA GLN A 113 -5.00 6.46 32.01
C GLN A 113 -3.73 7.29 32.32
N MET A 114 -3.53 7.67 33.59
CA MET A 114 -2.31 8.38 33.99
C MET A 114 -1.07 7.49 33.85
N ARG A 115 -1.20 6.18 34.16
CA ARG A 115 -0.13 5.20 33.93
C ARG A 115 0.21 5.06 32.45
N SER A 116 -0.82 5.04 31.59
CA SER A 116 -0.65 5.01 30.13
C SER A 116 0.10 6.24 29.62
N TYR A 117 -0.33 7.45 30.01
CA TYR A 117 0.38 8.69 29.63
C TYR A 117 1.84 8.71 30.10
N ALA A 118 2.12 8.23 31.30
CA ALA A 118 3.49 8.11 31.80
C ALA A 118 4.34 7.18 30.92
N GLY A 119 3.75 6.05 30.49
CA GLY A 119 4.37 5.11 29.54
C GLY A 119 4.66 5.77 28.19
N ASN A 120 3.70 6.48 27.63
CA ASN A 120 3.84 7.20 26.38
C ASN A 120 4.94 8.29 26.43
N ILE A 121 5.06 9.02 27.53
CA ILE A 121 6.15 9.99 27.72
C ILE A 121 7.51 9.27 27.81
N ALA A 122 7.56 8.11 28.46
CA ALA A 122 8.79 7.34 28.59
C ALA A 122 9.28 6.83 27.22
N THR A 123 8.39 6.29 26.41
CA THR A 123 8.72 5.75 25.08
C THR A 123 9.20 6.86 24.13
N GLU A 124 8.58 8.05 24.16
CA GLU A 124 9.01 9.19 23.35
C GLU A 124 10.41 9.72 23.75
N LEU A 125 10.73 9.69 25.05
CA LEU A 125 12.08 10.04 25.50
C LEU A 125 13.14 9.06 25.01
N ILE A 126 12.81 7.75 25.00
CA ILE A 126 13.72 6.72 24.47
C ILE A 126 13.86 6.85 22.97
N ARG A 127 12.74 7.06 22.23
CA ARG A 127 12.74 7.23 20.76
C ARG A 127 13.65 8.39 20.36
N ARG A 128 13.57 9.49 21.06
CA ARG A 128 14.32 10.72 20.77
C ARG A 128 15.80 10.64 21.14
N GLY A 129 16.12 10.11 22.31
CA GLY A 129 17.48 10.18 22.88
C GLY A 129 18.23 8.86 22.88
N GLY A 130 17.58 7.77 22.47
CA GLY A 130 18.11 6.42 22.56
C GLY A 130 18.10 5.88 23.99
N VAL A 131 18.40 4.59 24.12
CA VAL A 131 18.42 3.88 25.41
C VAL A 131 19.44 4.51 26.39
N LEU A 132 20.54 5.03 25.87
CA LEU A 132 21.58 5.68 26.70
C LEU A 132 21.20 7.05 27.23
N SER A 133 20.15 7.66 26.71
CA SER A 133 19.66 8.95 27.24
C SER A 133 19.02 8.81 28.61
N TRP A 134 18.54 7.63 28.95
CA TRP A 134 17.95 7.30 30.25
C TRP A 134 18.28 5.86 30.67
N PRO A 135 19.54 5.59 31.03
CA PRO A 135 20.03 4.22 31.23
C PRO A 135 19.39 3.53 32.44
N GLU A 136 18.82 4.25 33.41
CA GLU A 136 18.19 3.70 34.61
C GLU A 136 16.76 3.20 34.35
N LEU A 137 16.07 3.68 33.30
CA LEU A 137 14.65 3.41 33.05
C LEU A 137 14.38 1.93 32.85
N LEU A 138 15.02 1.29 31.87
CA LEU A 138 14.78 -0.11 31.55
C LEU A 138 15.06 -1.06 32.73
N PRO A 139 16.20 -0.94 33.47
CA PRO A 139 16.43 -1.74 34.66
C PRO A 139 15.41 -1.51 35.77
N GLU A 140 14.91 -0.28 35.95
CA GLU A 140 13.89 0.05 36.95
C GLU A 140 12.54 -0.56 36.57
N LEU A 141 12.10 -0.46 35.32
CA LEU A 141 10.89 -1.11 34.84
C LEU A 141 10.95 -2.62 35.03
N LEU A 142 12.07 -3.26 34.64
CA LEU A 142 12.28 -4.70 34.80
C LEU A 142 12.11 -5.15 36.26
N LYS A 143 12.70 -4.44 37.22
CA LYS A 143 12.59 -4.73 38.66
C LYS A 143 11.19 -4.50 39.18
N THR A 144 10.50 -3.47 38.70
CA THR A 144 9.17 -3.08 39.17
C THR A 144 8.11 -4.11 38.76
N PHE A 145 8.06 -4.49 37.47
CA PHE A 145 7.03 -5.45 37.05
C PHE A 145 7.33 -6.89 37.45
N THR A 146 8.61 -7.27 37.64
CA THR A 146 8.94 -8.59 38.20
C THR A 146 8.74 -8.67 39.71
N ASN A 147 8.50 -7.52 40.36
CA ASN A 147 8.32 -7.41 41.82
C ASN A 147 9.37 -8.13 42.64
N GLU A 148 10.64 -8.00 42.25
CA GLU A 148 11.77 -8.68 42.92
C GLU A 148 11.89 -8.35 44.40
N SER A 149 11.40 -7.18 44.83
CA SER A 149 11.37 -6.74 46.23
C SER A 149 10.19 -7.32 47.06
N GLY A 150 9.15 -7.78 46.37
CA GLY A 150 7.88 -8.19 47.01
C GLY A 150 7.06 -7.02 47.61
N GLN A 151 7.42 -5.76 47.30
CA GLN A 151 6.83 -4.55 47.88
C GLN A 151 6.16 -3.61 46.87
N VAL A 152 6.17 -3.97 45.57
CA VAL A 152 5.55 -3.16 44.51
C VAL A 152 4.03 -3.39 44.50
N SER A 153 3.23 -2.31 44.45
CA SER A 153 1.78 -2.41 44.31
C SER A 153 1.38 -3.04 42.98
N ASP A 154 0.16 -3.55 42.92
CA ASP A 154 -0.37 -4.13 41.67
C ASP A 154 -0.42 -3.08 40.54
N GLU A 155 -0.85 -1.85 40.86
CA GLU A 155 -0.89 -0.72 39.93
C GLU A 155 0.51 -0.39 39.40
N GLY A 156 1.54 -0.43 40.28
CA GLY A 156 2.93 -0.18 39.89
C GLY A 156 3.48 -1.25 38.96
N GLN A 157 3.14 -2.53 39.23
CA GLN A 157 3.53 -3.64 38.35
C GLN A 157 2.86 -3.51 36.97
N GLU A 158 1.54 -3.22 36.94
CA GLU A 158 0.78 -3.00 35.72
C GLU A 158 1.32 -1.83 34.91
N GLY A 159 1.57 -0.68 35.55
CA GLY A 159 2.11 0.51 34.89
C GLY A 159 3.49 0.30 34.30
N ALA A 160 4.38 -0.40 35.02
CA ALA A 160 5.73 -0.68 34.57
C ALA A 160 5.77 -1.63 33.37
N ILE A 161 4.95 -2.69 33.38
CA ILE A 161 4.90 -3.64 32.27
C ILE A 161 4.20 -3.05 31.03
N ALA A 162 3.15 -2.23 31.21
CA ALA A 162 2.49 -1.52 30.13
C ALA A 162 3.47 -0.53 29.45
N ALA A 163 4.22 0.25 30.24
CA ALA A 163 5.26 1.12 29.70
C ALA A 163 6.37 0.34 29.00
N MET A 164 6.77 -0.83 29.50
CA MET A 164 7.74 -1.69 28.82
C MET A 164 7.22 -2.22 27.49
N ALA A 165 5.95 -2.65 27.45
CA ALA A 165 5.31 -3.11 26.22
C ALA A 165 5.32 -2.00 25.15
N LYS A 166 4.91 -0.77 25.54
CA LYS A 166 4.94 0.39 24.63
C LYS A 166 6.35 0.76 24.16
N ILE A 167 7.36 0.70 25.04
CA ILE A 167 8.76 0.91 24.66
C ILE A 167 9.23 -0.18 23.66
N CYS A 168 8.82 -1.42 23.86
CA CYS A 168 9.15 -2.52 22.92
C CYS A 168 8.53 -2.29 21.56
N GLU A 169 7.27 -1.87 21.50
CA GLU A 169 6.52 -1.57 20.30
C GLU A 169 7.15 -0.41 19.51
N ASP A 170 7.28 0.76 20.13
CA ASP A 170 7.75 1.98 19.44
C ASP A 170 9.26 2.01 19.17
N ASN A 171 10.07 1.23 19.89
CA ASN A 171 11.53 1.29 19.84
C ASN A 171 12.19 -0.07 19.51
N THR A 172 11.50 -0.94 18.80
CA THR A 172 11.91 -2.31 18.53
C THR A 172 13.32 -2.41 17.94
N ARG A 173 13.60 -1.68 16.86
CA ARG A 173 14.93 -1.67 16.20
C ARG A 173 16.04 -1.21 17.14
N MET A 174 15.75 -0.26 18.02
CA MET A 174 16.72 0.29 18.95
C MET A 174 17.09 -0.71 20.06
N LEU A 175 16.12 -1.50 20.53
CA LEU A 175 16.33 -2.53 21.56
C LEU A 175 17.10 -3.75 21.02
N GLU A 176 17.07 -4.00 19.71
CA GLU A 176 17.84 -5.05 19.04
C GLU A 176 19.27 -4.63 18.70
N ARG A 177 19.57 -3.32 18.61
CA ARG A 177 20.91 -2.82 18.32
C ARG A 177 21.86 -3.05 19.49
N GLU A 178 23.14 -3.25 19.16
CA GLU A 178 24.20 -3.35 20.15
C GLU A 178 24.51 -1.98 20.75
N VAL A 179 24.44 -1.88 22.06
CA VAL A 179 24.73 -0.69 22.85
C VAL A 179 25.78 -1.04 23.89
N ASN A 180 26.96 -0.44 23.82
CA ASN A 180 28.09 -0.72 24.71
C ASN A 180 28.47 -2.22 24.81
N GLY A 181 28.45 -2.95 23.68
CA GLY A 181 28.79 -4.37 23.61
C GLY A 181 27.67 -5.33 24.06
N GLN A 182 26.46 -4.82 24.30
CA GLN A 182 25.30 -5.60 24.72
C GLN A 182 24.03 -5.16 23.99
N ARG A 183 23.14 -6.12 23.75
CA ARG A 183 21.83 -5.83 23.17
C ARG A 183 20.77 -5.79 24.29
N PRO A 184 20.01 -4.67 24.43
CA PRO A 184 18.99 -4.55 25.48
C PRO A 184 18.00 -5.71 25.50
N LEU A 185 17.57 -6.20 24.33
CA LEU A 185 16.64 -7.32 24.19
C LEU A 185 17.10 -8.58 24.91
N ASN A 186 18.40 -8.87 24.98
CA ASN A 186 18.94 -10.05 25.66
C ASN A 186 18.59 -10.08 27.16
N PHE A 187 18.38 -8.92 27.78
CA PHE A 187 18.02 -8.79 29.20
C PHE A 187 16.50 -8.64 29.39
N ILE A 188 15.84 -7.98 28.45
CA ILE A 188 14.40 -7.69 28.52
C ILE A 188 13.60 -8.97 28.31
N LEU A 189 13.88 -9.75 27.26
CA LEU A 189 13.08 -10.90 26.86
C LEU A 189 12.97 -11.99 27.94
N PRO A 190 14.04 -12.41 28.64
CA PRO A 190 13.91 -13.39 29.74
C PRO A 190 13.02 -12.89 30.90
N LYS A 191 13.03 -11.58 31.18
CA LYS A 191 12.19 -10.97 32.22
C LYS A 191 10.74 -10.88 31.80
N LEU A 192 10.46 -10.60 30.53
CA LEU A 192 9.10 -10.65 29.97
C LEU A 192 8.56 -12.09 30.05
N ILE A 193 9.35 -13.10 29.66
CA ILE A 193 8.96 -14.51 29.79
C ILE A 193 8.72 -14.88 31.27
N GLN A 194 9.48 -14.34 32.20
CA GLN A 194 9.22 -14.51 33.63
C GLN A 194 7.87 -13.86 34.04
N ALA A 195 7.57 -12.67 33.53
CA ALA A 195 6.35 -11.91 33.82
C ALA A 195 5.07 -12.61 33.32
N THR A 196 5.16 -13.47 32.31
CA THR A 196 4.00 -14.29 31.87
C THR A 196 3.50 -15.25 32.95
N LYS A 197 4.25 -15.44 34.02
CA LYS A 197 3.88 -16.27 35.19
C LYS A 197 3.34 -15.46 36.37
N SER A 198 3.13 -14.16 36.20
CA SER A 198 2.61 -13.27 37.24
C SER A 198 1.20 -13.70 37.69
N PRO A 199 0.85 -13.51 38.98
CA PRO A 199 -0.53 -13.70 39.44
C PRO A 199 -1.52 -12.70 38.82
N LEU A 200 -1.05 -11.52 38.39
CA LEU A 200 -1.85 -10.44 37.81
C LEU A 200 -2.07 -10.69 36.31
N ALA A 201 -3.32 -10.79 35.88
CA ALA A 201 -3.69 -11.04 34.48
C ALA A 201 -3.17 -9.94 33.52
N LYS A 202 -3.27 -8.67 33.90
CA LYS A 202 -2.77 -7.55 33.11
C LYS A 202 -1.25 -7.60 32.91
N VAL A 203 -0.50 -8.03 33.93
CA VAL A 203 0.95 -8.22 33.80
C VAL A 203 1.26 -9.33 32.80
N ARG A 204 0.51 -10.47 32.86
CA ARG A 204 0.69 -11.55 31.88
C ARG A 204 0.36 -11.09 30.46
N SER A 205 -0.75 -10.37 30.28
CA SER A 205 -1.19 -9.87 28.98
C SER A 205 -0.15 -8.91 28.38
N HIS A 206 0.23 -7.84 29.07
CA HIS A 206 1.23 -6.89 28.57
C HIS A 206 2.61 -7.52 28.36
N ALA A 207 2.99 -8.53 29.14
CA ALA A 207 4.22 -9.26 28.92
C ALA A 207 4.19 -10.02 27.59
N LEU A 208 3.06 -10.64 27.25
CA LEU A 208 2.87 -11.30 25.96
C LEU A 208 2.79 -10.28 24.82
N THR A 209 2.11 -9.14 24.99
CA THR A 209 2.12 -8.05 24.00
C THR A 209 3.54 -7.64 23.66
N ALA A 210 4.38 -7.38 24.67
CA ALA A 210 5.77 -7.00 24.47
C ALA A 210 6.60 -8.10 23.79
N ILE A 211 6.34 -9.38 24.08
CA ILE A 211 7.02 -10.52 23.44
C ILE A 211 6.60 -10.64 21.97
N ASN A 212 5.30 -10.49 21.70
CA ASN A 212 4.73 -10.63 20.35
C ASN A 212 5.35 -9.65 19.35
N VAL A 213 5.73 -8.44 19.78
CA VAL A 213 6.47 -7.46 18.95
C VAL A 213 7.77 -8.04 18.38
N PHE A 214 8.46 -8.91 19.13
CA PHE A 214 9.74 -9.50 18.71
C PHE A 214 9.61 -10.86 18.05
N THR A 215 8.45 -11.50 18.13
CA THR A 215 8.23 -12.85 17.58
C THR A 215 8.44 -12.90 16.06
N PRO A 216 7.96 -11.92 15.25
CA PRO A 216 8.21 -11.91 13.82
C PRO A 216 9.68 -11.68 13.46
N ARG A 217 10.45 -11.10 14.39
CA ARG A 217 11.86 -10.78 14.19
C ARG A 217 12.76 -11.95 14.53
N LYS A 218 13.57 -12.40 13.60
CA LYS A 218 14.47 -13.55 13.76
C LYS A 218 15.74 -13.19 14.56
N SER A 219 15.58 -12.48 15.70
CA SER A 219 16.71 -12.09 16.55
C SER A 219 17.29 -13.32 17.28
N GLN A 220 18.58 -13.28 17.61
CA GLN A 220 19.25 -14.36 18.35
C GLN A 220 18.61 -14.56 19.75
N ALA A 221 18.16 -13.48 20.39
CA ALA A 221 17.49 -13.54 21.68
C ALA A 221 16.18 -14.34 21.60
N MET A 222 15.36 -14.07 20.56
CA MET A 222 14.13 -14.80 20.31
C MET A 222 14.38 -16.29 20.01
N ILE A 223 15.34 -16.58 19.11
CA ILE A 223 15.70 -17.97 18.75
C ILE A 223 16.08 -18.78 20.00
N ASN A 224 16.86 -18.17 20.89
CA ASN A 224 17.31 -18.83 22.13
C ASN A 224 16.18 -19.05 23.16
N SER A 225 15.13 -18.24 23.12
CA SER A 225 14.04 -18.24 24.12
C SER A 225 12.76 -18.93 23.64
N ILE A 226 12.75 -19.42 22.38
CA ILE A 226 11.51 -19.87 21.75
C ILE A 226 10.88 -21.11 22.43
N ASP A 227 11.70 -22.05 22.90
CA ASP A 227 11.21 -23.26 23.56
C ASP A 227 10.61 -22.95 24.93
N ASP A 228 11.19 -22.00 25.69
CA ASP A 228 10.66 -21.52 26.95
C ASP A 228 9.36 -20.73 26.72
N LEU A 229 9.31 -19.93 25.67
CA LEU A 229 8.09 -19.20 25.28
C LEU A 229 6.97 -20.17 24.95
N LEU A 230 7.19 -21.16 24.10
CA LEU A 230 6.19 -22.17 23.72
C LEU A 230 5.63 -22.92 24.95
N GLN A 231 6.49 -23.30 25.88
CA GLN A 231 6.06 -23.98 27.10
C GLN A 231 5.13 -23.06 27.95
N ASN A 232 5.44 -21.78 28.03
CA ASN A 232 4.59 -20.79 28.71
C ASN A 232 3.28 -20.56 27.97
N LEU A 233 3.27 -20.43 26.64
CA LEU A 233 2.07 -20.27 25.84
C LEU A 233 1.10 -21.44 26.04
N PHE A 234 1.57 -22.67 25.99
CA PHE A 234 0.73 -23.85 26.28
C PHE A 234 0.17 -23.84 27.71
N SER A 235 0.91 -23.32 28.68
CA SER A 235 0.40 -23.19 30.05
C SER A 235 -0.66 -22.10 30.20
N LEU A 236 -0.60 -21.05 29.38
CA LEU A 236 -1.51 -19.90 29.36
C LEU A 236 -2.71 -20.10 28.42
N ALA A 237 -2.73 -21.14 27.63
CA ALA A 237 -3.82 -21.42 26.69
C ALA A 237 -5.20 -21.51 27.38
N ASN A 238 -5.26 -21.91 28.65
CA ASN A 238 -6.47 -21.98 29.46
C ASN A 238 -6.49 -20.93 30.58
N ASP A 239 -5.84 -19.79 30.38
CA ASP A 239 -5.87 -18.68 31.34
C ASP A 239 -7.30 -18.19 31.57
N SER A 240 -7.59 -17.76 32.80
CA SER A 240 -8.89 -17.23 33.16
C SER A 240 -9.26 -15.89 32.52
N SER A 241 -8.24 -15.14 32.07
CA SER A 241 -8.40 -13.84 31.39
C SER A 241 -8.46 -14.02 29.87
N ASN A 242 -9.50 -13.45 29.24
CA ASN A 242 -9.63 -13.42 27.81
C ASN A 242 -8.47 -12.62 27.15
N ASP A 243 -8.05 -11.50 27.74
CA ASP A 243 -6.92 -10.69 27.25
C ASP A 243 -5.63 -11.49 27.17
N VAL A 244 -5.38 -12.37 28.13
CA VAL A 244 -4.20 -13.26 28.08
C VAL A 244 -4.33 -14.27 26.97
N ARG A 245 -5.51 -14.91 26.82
CA ARG A 245 -5.76 -15.89 25.75
C ARG A 245 -5.70 -15.26 24.35
N ARG A 246 -6.15 -13.99 24.20
CA ARG A 246 -5.99 -13.23 22.98
C ARG A 246 -4.52 -13.11 22.60
N GLN A 247 -3.67 -12.68 23.51
CA GLN A 247 -2.23 -12.57 23.26
C GLN A 247 -1.57 -13.92 23.00
N VAL A 248 -2.07 -15.02 23.57
CA VAL A 248 -1.63 -16.38 23.25
C VAL A 248 -2.00 -16.76 21.81
N CYS A 249 -3.22 -16.46 21.35
CA CYS A 249 -3.64 -16.69 19.97
C CYS A 249 -2.75 -15.92 18.98
N ARG A 250 -2.53 -14.62 19.22
CA ARG A 250 -1.62 -13.77 18.41
C ARG A 250 -0.19 -14.32 18.39
N ALA A 251 0.31 -14.80 19.52
CA ALA A 251 1.62 -15.44 19.57
C ALA A 251 1.69 -16.69 18.69
N PHE A 252 0.64 -17.53 18.68
CA PHE A 252 0.61 -18.71 17.80
C PHE A 252 0.53 -18.32 16.32
N VAL A 253 -0.25 -17.29 15.94
CA VAL A 253 -0.28 -16.74 14.58
C VAL A 253 1.15 -16.39 14.12
N GLN A 254 1.83 -15.55 14.87
CA GLN A 254 3.19 -15.11 14.54
C GLN A 254 4.23 -16.25 14.53
N LEU A 255 4.04 -17.26 15.39
CA LEU A 255 4.92 -18.43 15.42
C LEU A 255 4.69 -19.36 14.22
N VAL A 256 3.48 -19.41 13.66
CA VAL A 256 3.24 -20.09 12.38
C VAL A 256 4.10 -19.48 11.30
N GLU A 257 4.15 -18.16 11.18
CA GLU A 257 4.92 -17.45 10.15
C GLU A 257 6.43 -17.59 10.32
N THR A 258 6.90 -17.58 11.57
CA THR A 258 8.34 -17.52 11.85
C THR A 258 8.98 -18.86 12.11
N ARG A 259 8.29 -19.77 12.81
CA ARG A 259 8.78 -21.08 13.26
C ARG A 259 7.72 -22.18 13.18
N PRO A 260 7.15 -22.44 11.99
CA PRO A 260 6.16 -23.50 11.80
C PRO A 260 6.67 -24.87 12.24
N ASP A 261 7.99 -25.09 12.12
CA ASP A 261 8.66 -26.32 12.57
C ASP A 261 8.44 -26.65 14.05
N LYS A 262 8.33 -25.62 14.91
CA LYS A 262 8.09 -25.77 16.33
C LYS A 262 6.62 -26.06 16.67
N LEU A 263 5.70 -25.63 15.84
CA LEU A 263 4.26 -25.85 16.04
C LEU A 263 3.77 -27.15 15.40
N GLN A 264 4.38 -27.63 14.34
CA GLN A 264 3.97 -28.84 13.62
C GLN A 264 3.73 -30.05 14.52
N PRO A 265 4.59 -30.38 15.52
CA PRO A 265 4.34 -31.52 16.42
C PRO A 265 3.10 -31.38 17.31
N HIS A 266 2.61 -30.16 17.51
CA HIS A 266 1.50 -29.80 18.39
C HIS A 266 0.24 -29.40 17.63
N LEU A 267 0.25 -29.45 16.28
CA LEU A 267 -0.79 -28.88 15.42
C LEU A 267 -2.18 -29.44 15.74
N SER A 268 -2.31 -30.75 15.98
CA SER A 268 -3.61 -31.36 16.33
C SER A 268 -4.23 -30.74 17.59
N GLY A 269 -3.42 -30.53 18.64
CA GLY A 269 -3.87 -29.88 19.88
C GLY A 269 -4.17 -28.39 19.69
N LEU A 270 -3.38 -27.71 18.84
CA LEU A 270 -3.61 -26.31 18.49
C LEU A 270 -4.91 -26.14 17.71
N VAL A 271 -5.21 -27.02 16.75
CA VAL A 271 -6.49 -27.02 16.02
C VAL A 271 -7.66 -27.08 17.01
N ASP A 272 -7.62 -28.02 17.94
CA ASP A 272 -8.68 -28.18 18.96
C ASP A 272 -8.79 -26.95 19.85
N TYR A 273 -7.67 -26.37 20.26
CA TYR A 273 -7.62 -25.14 21.05
C TYR A 273 -8.22 -23.94 20.31
N ILE A 274 -7.75 -23.66 19.11
CA ILE A 274 -8.20 -22.53 18.32
C ILE A 274 -9.71 -22.63 18.03
N LEU A 275 -10.19 -23.80 17.61
CA LEU A 275 -11.63 -24.01 17.39
C LEU A 275 -12.46 -23.77 18.66
N SER A 276 -11.94 -24.14 19.83
CA SER A 276 -12.65 -23.89 21.09
C SER A 276 -12.69 -22.41 21.46
N GLN A 277 -11.64 -21.63 21.15
CA GLN A 277 -11.64 -20.17 21.36
C GLN A 277 -12.58 -19.48 20.36
N GLN A 278 -12.58 -19.90 19.11
CA GLN A 278 -13.43 -19.33 18.06
C GLN A 278 -14.93 -19.55 18.31
N GLN A 279 -15.30 -20.61 19.00
CA GLN A 279 -16.68 -20.89 19.42
C GLN A 279 -17.08 -20.23 20.76
N GLY A 280 -16.17 -19.48 21.38
CA GLY A 280 -16.42 -18.76 22.63
C GLY A 280 -17.35 -17.56 22.46
N ASP A 281 -17.81 -17.02 23.61
CA ASP A 281 -18.72 -15.86 23.66
C ASP A 281 -17.99 -14.52 23.47
N ASP A 282 -16.66 -14.48 23.59
CA ASP A 282 -15.83 -13.28 23.42
C ASP A 282 -15.45 -13.15 21.94
N GLU A 283 -16.03 -12.14 21.28
CA GLU A 283 -15.89 -11.95 19.84
C GLU A 283 -14.46 -11.55 19.44
N GLU A 284 -13.80 -10.71 20.24
CA GLU A 284 -12.42 -10.30 19.96
C GLU A 284 -11.44 -11.46 20.09
N LEU A 285 -11.62 -12.31 21.12
CA LEU A 285 -10.83 -13.52 21.28
C LEU A 285 -11.11 -14.52 20.14
N ALA A 286 -12.36 -14.66 19.74
CA ALA A 286 -12.74 -15.54 18.64
C ALA A 286 -12.14 -15.07 17.30
N CYS A 287 -12.07 -13.75 17.08
CA CYS A 287 -11.46 -13.14 15.91
C CYS A 287 -9.93 -13.38 15.90
N ASP A 288 -9.24 -13.01 17.01
CA ASP A 288 -7.79 -13.26 17.17
C ASP A 288 -7.43 -14.77 17.00
N ALA A 289 -8.32 -15.65 17.41
CA ALA A 289 -8.14 -17.10 17.22
C ALA A 289 -8.34 -17.51 15.75
N ALA A 290 -9.30 -16.91 15.05
CA ALA A 290 -9.59 -17.23 13.66
C ALA A 290 -8.46 -16.84 12.69
N GLU A 291 -7.66 -15.81 13.00
CA GLU A 291 -6.48 -15.40 12.23
C GLU A 291 -5.44 -16.53 12.10
N PHE A 292 -5.41 -17.45 13.05
CA PHE A 292 -4.53 -18.62 12.97
C PHE A 292 -4.77 -19.45 11.70
N TRP A 293 -5.99 -19.51 11.19
CA TRP A 293 -6.30 -20.27 9.98
C TRP A 293 -5.72 -19.61 8.72
N LEU A 294 -5.67 -18.29 8.68
CA LEU A 294 -5.02 -17.55 7.60
C LEU A 294 -3.53 -17.87 7.59
N ALA A 295 -2.86 -17.69 8.71
CA ALA A 295 -1.43 -17.95 8.83
C ALA A 295 -1.07 -19.41 8.50
N VAL A 296 -1.81 -20.39 9.01
CA VAL A 296 -1.52 -21.82 8.73
C VAL A 296 -1.79 -22.18 7.27
N GLY A 297 -2.80 -21.59 6.65
CA GLY A 297 -3.11 -21.82 5.24
C GLY A 297 -1.99 -21.35 4.31
N GLU A 298 -1.30 -20.27 4.62
CA GLU A 298 -0.19 -19.76 3.81
C GLU A 298 1.11 -20.58 3.94
N HIS A 299 1.19 -21.51 4.92
CA HIS A 299 2.40 -22.29 5.16
C HIS A 299 2.31 -23.74 4.63
N GLU A 300 2.81 -23.96 3.43
CA GLU A 300 2.84 -25.26 2.74
C GLU A 300 3.41 -26.40 3.61
N SER A 301 4.41 -26.10 4.45
CA SER A 301 5.04 -27.09 5.35
C SER A 301 4.07 -27.71 6.36
N LEU A 302 2.93 -27.06 6.67
CA LEU A 302 1.94 -27.53 7.63
C LEU A 302 0.73 -28.23 6.96
N TRP A 303 0.56 -28.12 5.64
CA TRP A 303 -0.63 -28.59 4.95
C TRP A 303 -0.92 -30.09 5.11
N GLU A 304 0.10 -30.93 5.00
CA GLU A 304 -0.06 -32.38 5.19
C GLU A 304 -0.59 -32.71 6.60
N SER A 305 -0.11 -31.97 7.61
CA SER A 305 -0.55 -32.15 9.00
C SER A 305 -1.93 -31.55 9.26
N LEU A 306 -2.35 -30.54 8.48
CA LEU A 306 -3.64 -29.87 8.60
C LEU A 306 -4.76 -30.61 7.86
N ARG A 307 -4.46 -31.27 6.74
CA ARG A 307 -5.43 -31.96 5.86
C ARG A 307 -6.43 -32.85 6.61
N PRO A 308 -6.04 -33.67 7.62
CA PRO A 308 -6.98 -34.50 8.37
C PRO A 308 -8.02 -33.72 9.18
N HIS A 309 -7.76 -32.46 9.46
CA HIS A 309 -8.59 -31.60 10.29
C HIS A 309 -9.57 -30.73 9.53
N ILE A 310 -9.47 -30.65 8.19
CA ILE A 310 -10.32 -29.81 7.32
C ILE A 310 -11.82 -30.05 7.57
N ALA A 311 -12.24 -31.31 7.63
CA ALA A 311 -13.63 -31.66 7.89
C ALA A 311 -14.17 -31.18 9.25
N LYS A 312 -13.27 -30.85 10.21
CA LYS A 312 -13.62 -30.29 11.51
C LYS A 312 -13.59 -28.76 11.52
N ILE A 313 -12.65 -28.18 10.80
CA ILE A 313 -12.42 -26.72 10.74
C ILE A 313 -13.54 -26.05 9.93
N ILE A 314 -13.79 -26.50 8.70
CA ILE A 314 -14.71 -25.85 7.76
C ILE A 314 -16.11 -25.62 8.34
N PRO A 315 -16.78 -26.59 9.00
CA PRO A 315 -18.11 -26.34 9.55
C PRO A 315 -18.15 -25.20 10.58
N ILE A 316 -17.08 -25.03 11.39
CA ILE A 316 -16.99 -23.97 12.39
C ILE A 316 -16.75 -22.63 11.72
N LEU A 317 -15.91 -22.55 10.70
CA LEU A 317 -15.77 -21.32 9.91
C LEU A 317 -17.11 -20.88 9.34
N LEU A 318 -17.89 -21.81 8.77
CA LEU A 318 -19.20 -21.53 8.20
C LEU A 318 -20.21 -21.05 9.25
N GLU A 319 -20.18 -21.58 10.48
CA GLU A 319 -21.01 -21.11 11.58
C GLU A 319 -20.64 -19.69 12.01
N CYS A 320 -19.34 -19.36 12.02
CA CYS A 320 -18.83 -18.03 12.35
C CYS A 320 -19.14 -16.97 11.28
N MET A 321 -19.49 -17.38 10.06
CA MET A 321 -19.87 -16.48 8.98
C MET A 321 -21.31 -15.97 9.07
N VAL A 322 -22.17 -16.58 9.91
CA VAL A 322 -23.56 -16.19 10.08
C VAL A 322 -23.65 -14.94 10.96
N TYR A 323 -24.39 -13.93 10.51
CA TYR A 323 -24.65 -12.72 11.29
C TYR A 323 -25.28 -13.05 12.65
N ARG A 324 -24.73 -12.52 13.72
CA ARG A 324 -25.26 -12.66 15.10
C ARG A 324 -26.24 -11.53 15.42
N GLY A 325 -26.95 -11.65 16.54
CA GLY A 325 -27.98 -10.67 16.91
C GLY A 325 -27.46 -9.25 17.09
N GLU A 326 -26.21 -9.10 17.55
CA GLU A 326 -25.55 -7.80 17.71
C GLU A 326 -25.20 -7.19 16.36
N ASP A 327 -24.66 -7.97 15.42
CA ASP A 327 -24.37 -7.53 14.04
C ASP A 327 -25.66 -7.06 13.34
N ILE A 328 -26.75 -7.81 13.51
CA ILE A 328 -28.05 -7.48 12.90
C ILE A 328 -28.59 -6.15 13.47
N ALA A 329 -28.36 -5.89 14.76
CA ALA A 329 -28.75 -4.64 15.40
C ALA A 329 -27.92 -3.44 14.87
N ILE A 330 -26.62 -3.64 14.62
CA ILE A 330 -25.70 -2.63 14.05
C ILE A 330 -26.06 -2.34 12.58
N LEU A 331 -26.42 -3.36 11.80
CA LEU A 331 -26.88 -3.19 10.42
C LEU A 331 -28.17 -2.33 10.31
N GLY A 332 -28.81 -2.03 11.48
CA GLY A 332 -29.85 -1.01 11.58
C GLY A 332 -31.13 -1.27 10.81
N GLY A 333 -31.45 -2.55 10.55
CA GLY A 333 -32.55 -2.92 9.66
C GLY A 333 -32.28 -2.37 8.27
N ALA A 334 -31.46 -3.07 7.49
CA ALA A 334 -31.12 -2.66 6.13
C ALA A 334 -32.40 -2.32 5.34
N SER A 335 -32.68 -1.03 5.24
CA SER A 335 -33.79 -0.47 4.48
C SER A 335 -33.27 0.15 3.19
N ASP A 336 -34.19 0.43 2.28
CA ASP A 336 -33.86 1.23 1.11
C ASP A 336 -33.45 2.64 1.61
N ASP A 337 -32.28 3.14 1.22
CA ASP A 337 -31.65 4.38 1.70
C ASP A 337 -31.21 5.32 0.57
N GLU A 338 -31.67 5.08 -0.67
CA GLU A 338 -31.24 5.83 -1.85
C GLU A 338 -31.48 7.33 -1.76
N ASP A 339 -32.48 7.76 -0.98
CA ASP A 339 -32.87 9.17 -0.80
C ASP A 339 -32.16 9.83 0.40
N GLU A 340 -31.44 9.07 1.24
CA GLU A 340 -30.72 9.61 2.40
C GLU A 340 -29.45 10.35 1.95
N GLU A 341 -29.08 11.42 2.67
CA GLU A 341 -27.79 12.08 2.48
C GLU A 341 -26.66 11.16 2.96
N ASP A 342 -25.52 11.22 2.27
CA ASP A 342 -24.33 10.47 2.66
C ASP A 342 -23.74 11.10 3.92
N ARG A 343 -23.23 10.27 4.82
CA ARG A 343 -22.43 10.71 5.97
C ARG A 343 -21.00 10.99 5.50
N GLU A 344 -20.33 11.96 6.13
CA GLU A 344 -18.91 12.27 5.81
C GLU A 344 -18.02 11.05 6.01
N GLU A 345 -18.34 10.21 6.99
CA GLU A 345 -17.63 8.96 7.31
C GLU A 345 -17.72 7.90 6.17
N ASP A 346 -18.82 7.92 5.41
CA ASP A 346 -19.07 7.01 4.30
C ASP A 346 -18.39 7.46 2.99
N ILE A 347 -17.94 8.70 2.91
CA ILE A 347 -17.30 9.29 1.73
C ILE A 347 -15.79 9.07 1.83
N LYS A 348 -15.35 7.84 1.58
CA LYS A 348 -13.92 7.52 1.50
C LYS A 348 -13.52 7.46 0.02
N PRO A 349 -12.53 8.24 -0.42
CA PRO A 349 -11.95 8.06 -1.74
C PRO A 349 -11.22 6.71 -1.73
N GLN A 350 -11.84 5.70 -2.32
CA GLN A 350 -11.15 4.46 -2.62
C GLN A 350 -10.36 4.68 -3.91
N PHE A 351 -9.05 4.80 -3.81
CA PHE A 351 -8.20 4.72 -4.97
C PHE A 351 -8.22 3.25 -5.43
N ALA A 352 -8.74 3.01 -6.61
CA ALA A 352 -8.93 1.67 -7.15
C ALA A 352 -7.62 0.90 -7.36
N LYS A 353 -6.49 1.59 -7.42
CA LYS A 353 -5.13 1.00 -7.44
C LYS A 353 -4.14 2.00 -6.87
N LYS A 354 -3.49 1.67 -5.78
CA LYS A 354 -2.35 2.41 -5.21
C LYS A 354 -1.08 2.44 -6.12
N ASN A 355 -1.16 1.98 -7.36
CA ASN A 355 -0.08 2.00 -8.34
C ASN A 355 -0.33 2.98 -9.48
N LEU A 356 -0.73 4.20 -9.15
CA LEU A 356 -1.01 5.24 -10.11
C LEU A 356 0.21 5.97 -10.62
N ALA A 357 1.29 5.98 -9.89
CA ALA A 357 2.52 6.46 -10.44
C ALA A 357 2.94 5.49 -11.55
N ARG A 358 2.69 5.91 -12.80
CA ARG A 358 3.05 5.16 -13.99
C ARG A 358 4.48 4.68 -13.89
N THR A 359 4.65 3.36 -13.74
CA THR A 359 5.93 2.75 -14.08
C THR A 359 6.12 2.88 -15.58
N ALA A 360 7.34 3.16 -16.00
CA ALA A 360 7.73 3.39 -17.38
C ALA A 360 7.47 2.21 -18.35
N ASN A 361 7.01 1.09 -17.84
CA ASN A 361 6.54 -0.03 -18.64
C ASN A 361 5.07 0.20 -18.97
N GLY A 362 4.79 0.43 -20.25
CA GLY A 362 3.45 0.74 -20.75
C GLY A 362 2.38 -0.28 -20.39
N PRO A 363 1.11 -0.07 -20.80
CA PRO A 363 -0.01 -0.95 -20.47
C PRO A 363 0.26 -2.37 -20.99
N GLY A 364 0.65 -3.29 -20.10
CA GLY A 364 0.95 -4.66 -20.48
C GLY A 364 1.80 -5.47 -19.52
N SER A 365 2.49 -4.89 -18.56
CA SER A 365 3.19 -5.67 -17.54
C SER A 365 2.34 -5.81 -16.28
N THR A 366 1.24 -6.54 -16.38
CA THR A 366 0.60 -7.13 -15.20
C THR A 366 1.38 -8.39 -14.87
N ASP A 367 2.19 -8.31 -13.82
CA ASP A 367 2.75 -9.50 -13.19
C ASP A 367 1.57 -10.31 -12.62
N PRO A 368 1.31 -11.55 -13.09
CA PRO A 368 0.20 -12.35 -12.59
C PRO A 368 0.33 -12.71 -11.11
N ALA A 369 1.48 -12.46 -10.49
CA ALA A 369 1.75 -12.78 -9.09
C ALA A 369 1.25 -11.71 -8.09
N GLN A 370 0.80 -10.53 -8.55
CA GLN A 370 0.30 -9.45 -7.67
C GLN A 370 -1.23 -9.27 -7.68
N ASN A 371 -1.99 -10.17 -8.32
CA ASN A 371 -3.44 -10.19 -8.13
C ASN A 371 -3.81 -10.90 -6.83
N GLY A 372 -3.42 -10.30 -5.71
CA GLY A 372 -3.93 -10.66 -4.40
C GLY A 372 -5.45 -10.46 -4.36
N ASN A 373 -6.14 -11.46 -3.84
CA ASN A 373 -7.59 -11.52 -3.62
C ASN A 373 -8.17 -10.21 -3.08
N ALA A 374 -9.42 -9.91 -3.42
CA ALA A 374 -10.14 -8.74 -2.90
C ALA A 374 -10.16 -8.67 -1.35
N TYR A 375 -10.05 -9.82 -0.67
CA TYR A 375 -9.86 -9.90 0.80
C TYR A 375 -8.44 -9.60 1.25
N GLN A 376 -7.41 -9.98 0.51
CA GLN A 376 -6.03 -9.53 0.78
C GLN A 376 -5.87 -8.03 0.50
N LYS A 377 -6.60 -7.46 -0.45
CA LYS A 377 -6.69 -6.00 -0.64
C LYS A 377 -7.40 -5.29 0.53
N LEU A 378 -8.39 -5.93 1.17
CA LEU A 378 -8.97 -5.40 2.41
C LEU A 378 -7.98 -5.51 3.60
N ALA A 379 -7.26 -6.62 3.74
CA ALA A 379 -6.27 -6.79 4.79
C ALA A 379 -4.99 -5.96 4.55
N SER A 380 -4.52 -5.82 3.30
CA SER A 380 -3.37 -4.96 2.98
C SER A 380 -3.68 -3.46 3.02
N MET A 381 -4.95 -3.06 3.03
CA MET A 381 -5.33 -1.68 3.33
C MET A 381 -5.15 -1.32 4.82
N GLU A 382 -5.13 -2.31 5.73
CA GLU A 382 -4.81 -2.08 7.14
C GLU A 382 -3.30 -1.98 7.39
N ASP A 383 -2.46 -2.76 6.70
CA ASP A 383 -1.00 -2.69 6.84
C ASP A 383 -0.37 -1.40 6.27
N GLU A 384 -1.02 -0.76 5.29
CA GLU A 384 -0.52 0.49 4.69
C GLU A 384 -1.02 1.76 5.39
N LEU A 385 -2.01 1.67 6.28
CA LEU A 385 -2.44 2.77 7.16
C LEU A 385 -1.57 2.91 8.41
N GLU A 386 -0.70 1.94 8.72
CA GLU A 386 0.22 2.03 9.86
C GLU A 386 1.49 2.87 9.60
N GLU A 387 1.80 3.27 8.37
CA GLU A 387 2.94 4.14 8.05
C GLU A 387 2.58 5.63 7.84
N GLY A 388 1.30 5.98 7.74
CA GLY A 388 0.83 7.36 7.81
C GLY A 388 0.65 7.76 9.28
N GLU A 389 1.31 8.84 9.70
CA GLU A 389 1.23 9.45 11.02
C GLU A 389 -0.17 9.32 11.66
N ILE A 390 -0.39 8.27 12.41
CA ILE A 390 -1.56 8.16 13.28
C ILE A 390 -1.28 9.11 14.44
N ASP A 391 -1.93 10.26 14.43
CA ASP A 391 -2.14 11.04 15.63
C ASP A 391 -2.87 10.12 16.62
N ASP A 392 -2.17 9.78 17.68
CA ASP A 392 -2.57 8.93 18.79
C ASP A 392 -3.69 9.63 19.61
N TYR A 393 -4.83 9.84 18.96
CA TYR A 393 -6.11 9.96 19.62
C TYR A 393 -6.74 8.57 19.52
N ASP A 394 -6.57 7.81 20.60
CA ASP A 394 -7.34 6.61 20.90
C ASP A 394 -8.81 7.02 21.11
N ASP A 395 -9.50 7.28 20.03
CA ASP A 395 -10.94 7.19 19.89
C ASP A 395 -11.21 6.07 18.89
N GLY A 396 -11.24 4.83 19.40
CA GLY A 396 -11.51 3.61 18.64
C GLY A 396 -12.95 3.50 18.12
N ASP A 397 -13.54 4.62 17.66
CA ASP A 397 -14.94 4.68 17.21
C ASP A 397 -15.11 5.29 15.80
N ASP A 398 -14.03 5.62 15.06
CA ASP A 398 -14.16 6.26 13.73
C ASP A 398 -14.06 5.31 12.53
N GLU A 399 -13.85 4.01 12.73
CA GLU A 399 -14.01 3.04 11.65
C GLU A 399 -15.50 2.80 11.40
N SER A 400 -15.93 2.95 10.14
CA SER A 400 -17.31 2.57 9.80
C SER A 400 -17.51 1.10 10.19
N PRO A 401 -18.67 0.72 10.75
CA PRO A 401 -18.94 -0.66 11.16
C PRO A 401 -18.69 -1.69 10.03
N ASP A 402 -18.71 -1.25 8.79
CA ASP A 402 -18.51 -2.08 7.60
C ASP A 402 -17.01 -2.35 7.30
N ASP A 403 -16.08 -1.48 7.74
CA ASP A 403 -14.64 -1.64 7.49
C ASP A 403 -13.96 -2.48 8.58
N ARG A 404 -14.57 -2.56 9.75
CA ARG A 404 -14.02 -3.28 10.90
C ARG A 404 -13.73 -4.75 10.57
N TRP A 405 -12.53 -5.21 10.94
CA TRP A 405 -12.17 -6.63 10.87
C TRP A 405 -12.98 -7.43 11.89
N THR A 406 -13.73 -8.41 11.43
CA THR A 406 -14.65 -9.19 12.29
C THR A 406 -14.42 -10.68 12.13
N LEU A 407 -14.85 -11.46 13.12
CA LEU A 407 -14.82 -12.92 13.08
C LEU A 407 -15.43 -13.49 11.79
N ARG A 408 -16.50 -12.85 11.29
CA ARG A 408 -17.18 -13.24 10.05
C ARG A 408 -16.27 -13.04 8.85
N LYS A 409 -15.63 -11.88 8.70
CA LYS A 409 -14.70 -11.56 7.60
C LYS A 409 -13.46 -12.46 7.65
N CYS A 410 -12.87 -12.63 8.84
CA CYS A 410 -11.73 -13.50 9.07
C CYS A 410 -12.05 -14.96 8.69
N SER A 411 -13.23 -15.48 9.09
CA SER A 411 -13.65 -16.84 8.76
C SER A 411 -13.88 -17.04 7.25
N ALA A 412 -14.41 -16.03 6.55
CA ALA A 412 -14.57 -16.07 5.11
C ALA A 412 -13.22 -16.04 4.37
N ALA A 413 -12.29 -15.21 4.82
CA ALA A 413 -10.93 -15.16 4.29
C ALA A 413 -10.18 -16.48 4.51
N ALA A 414 -10.29 -17.06 5.71
CA ALA A 414 -9.72 -18.37 5.99
C ALA A 414 -10.32 -19.47 5.09
N LEU A 415 -11.61 -19.42 4.81
CA LEU A 415 -12.27 -20.35 3.88
C LEU A 415 -11.73 -20.21 2.44
N ASP A 416 -11.47 -18.99 1.98
CA ASP A 416 -10.87 -18.71 0.67
C ASP A 416 -9.46 -19.30 0.57
N VAL A 417 -8.60 -19.06 1.59
CA VAL A 417 -7.25 -19.64 1.65
C VAL A 417 -7.32 -21.17 1.61
N PHE A 418 -8.15 -21.79 2.45
CA PHE A 418 -8.28 -23.25 2.46
C PHE A 418 -8.85 -23.81 1.15
N ALA A 419 -9.75 -23.09 0.48
CA ALA A 419 -10.28 -23.50 -0.81
C ALA A 419 -9.18 -23.54 -1.87
N ARG A 420 -8.29 -22.56 -1.89
CA ARG A 420 -7.14 -22.50 -2.81
C ARG A 420 -6.19 -23.68 -2.62
N ASP A 421 -5.89 -24.02 -1.37
CA ASP A 421 -4.80 -24.93 -1.03
C ASP A 421 -5.27 -26.40 -0.91
N PHE A 422 -6.50 -26.64 -0.47
CA PHE A 422 -7.03 -27.97 -0.24
C PHE A 422 -8.13 -28.42 -1.21
N ARG A 423 -8.79 -27.52 -1.91
CA ARG A 423 -9.76 -27.78 -3.00
C ARG A 423 -10.85 -28.79 -2.64
N ASP A 424 -10.74 -30.06 -3.11
CA ASP A 424 -11.77 -31.09 -2.95
C ASP A 424 -12.24 -31.30 -1.49
N PRO A 425 -11.36 -31.52 -0.49
CA PRO A 425 -11.79 -31.68 0.90
C PRO A 425 -12.59 -30.49 1.45
N VAL A 426 -12.29 -29.27 1.00
CA VAL A 426 -13.03 -28.07 1.41
C VAL A 426 -14.40 -28.10 0.76
N PHE A 427 -14.48 -28.33 -0.55
CA PHE A 427 -15.74 -28.39 -1.27
C PHE A 427 -16.67 -29.48 -0.73
N GLU A 428 -16.16 -30.68 -0.47
CA GLU A 428 -16.93 -31.78 0.15
C GLU A 428 -17.47 -31.37 1.53
N SER A 429 -16.72 -30.59 2.30
CA SER A 429 -17.09 -30.16 3.64
C SER A 429 -18.14 -29.03 3.64
N ILE A 430 -18.15 -28.16 2.62
CA ILE A 430 -19.14 -27.07 2.55
C ILE A 430 -20.47 -27.51 1.92
N LEU A 431 -20.50 -28.54 1.08
CA LEU A 431 -21.65 -28.95 0.31
C LEU A 431 -22.92 -29.23 1.16
N PRO A 432 -22.85 -29.92 2.31
CA PRO A 432 -23.99 -30.09 3.20
C PRO A 432 -24.56 -28.79 3.72
N TYR A 433 -23.68 -27.82 4.05
CA TYR A 433 -24.06 -26.49 4.52
C TYR A 433 -24.78 -25.68 3.44
N LEU A 434 -24.24 -25.64 2.23
CA LEU A 434 -24.85 -24.97 1.09
C LEU A 434 -26.24 -25.56 0.76
N THR A 435 -26.36 -26.90 0.72
CA THR A 435 -27.61 -27.59 0.45
C THR A 435 -28.70 -27.23 1.46
N LYS A 436 -28.31 -27.06 2.72
CA LYS A 436 -29.24 -26.72 3.80
C LYS A 436 -29.63 -25.24 3.78
N ASN A 437 -28.64 -24.33 3.57
CA ASN A 437 -28.76 -22.93 3.94
C ASN A 437 -29.02 -21.99 2.75
N LEU A 438 -28.66 -22.34 1.49
CA LEU A 438 -28.93 -21.47 0.34
C LEU A 438 -30.39 -21.06 0.18
N LYS A 439 -31.31 -21.93 0.58
CA LYS A 439 -32.77 -21.71 0.53
C LYS A 439 -33.43 -21.58 1.90
N HIS A 440 -32.64 -21.18 2.92
CA HIS A 440 -33.15 -21.05 4.28
C HIS A 440 -34.16 -19.90 4.40
N ASP A 441 -35.20 -20.05 5.20
CA ASP A 441 -36.21 -19.02 5.42
C ASP A 441 -35.66 -17.75 6.02
N GLU A 442 -34.73 -17.85 6.97
CA GLU A 442 -34.04 -16.73 7.61
C GLU A 442 -32.88 -16.26 6.75
N TRP A 443 -32.84 -14.97 6.50
CA TRP A 443 -31.86 -14.36 5.61
C TRP A 443 -30.38 -14.49 6.07
N PRO A 444 -30.03 -14.48 7.39
CA PRO A 444 -28.62 -14.59 7.79
C PRO A 444 -27.96 -15.90 7.33
N TYR A 445 -28.73 -16.98 7.30
CA TYR A 445 -28.24 -18.28 6.80
C TYR A 445 -28.12 -18.33 5.28
N ARG A 446 -29.07 -17.68 4.55
CA ARG A 446 -28.95 -17.58 3.09
C ARG A 446 -27.74 -16.75 2.71
N GLU A 447 -27.56 -15.61 3.37
CA GLU A 447 -26.46 -14.72 3.15
C GLU A 447 -25.11 -15.41 3.40
N ALA A 448 -24.93 -16.06 4.56
CA ALA A 448 -23.69 -16.77 4.89
C ALA A 448 -23.41 -17.94 3.91
N ALA A 449 -24.44 -18.60 3.40
CA ALA A 449 -24.26 -19.63 2.37
C ALA A 449 -23.80 -19.05 1.04
N VAL A 450 -24.31 -17.88 0.64
CA VAL A 450 -23.88 -17.18 -0.58
C VAL A 450 -22.46 -16.64 -0.41
N LEU A 451 -22.12 -16.09 0.77
CA LEU A 451 -20.76 -15.67 1.10
C LEU A 451 -19.78 -16.85 1.01
N ALA A 452 -20.12 -18.00 1.60
CA ALA A 452 -19.30 -19.20 1.53
C ALA A 452 -19.06 -19.66 0.07
N LEU A 453 -20.12 -19.60 -0.74
CA LEU A 453 -20.03 -19.93 -2.16
C LEU A 453 -19.09 -18.99 -2.92
N GLY A 454 -19.11 -17.70 -2.59
CA GLY A 454 -18.21 -16.70 -3.16
C GLY A 454 -16.76 -16.87 -2.68
N ALA A 455 -16.55 -17.20 -1.40
CA ALA A 455 -15.23 -17.41 -0.83
C ALA A 455 -14.48 -18.59 -1.48
N VAL A 456 -15.18 -19.68 -1.83
CA VAL A 456 -14.55 -20.83 -2.48
C VAL A 456 -14.47 -20.74 -4.00
N ALA A 457 -14.95 -19.66 -4.60
CA ALA A 457 -15.11 -19.55 -6.05
C ALA A 457 -13.80 -19.75 -6.81
N GLU A 458 -12.72 -19.13 -6.36
CA GLU A 458 -11.42 -19.19 -7.04
C GLU A 458 -10.70 -20.52 -6.78
N GLY A 459 -10.56 -20.88 -5.51
CA GLY A 459 -9.82 -22.07 -5.10
C GLY A 459 -10.46 -23.38 -5.53
N CYS A 460 -11.79 -23.45 -5.51
CA CYS A 460 -12.55 -24.66 -5.86
C CYS A 460 -13.15 -24.61 -7.27
N ILE A 461 -12.72 -23.70 -8.16
CA ILE A 461 -13.37 -23.50 -9.46
C ILE A 461 -13.46 -24.78 -10.30
N GLU A 462 -12.42 -25.60 -10.32
CA GLU A 462 -12.41 -26.85 -11.09
C GLU A 462 -13.46 -27.83 -10.58
N VAL A 463 -13.62 -27.93 -9.27
CA VAL A 463 -14.57 -28.86 -8.62
C VAL A 463 -16.00 -28.35 -8.72
N ILE A 464 -16.22 -27.04 -8.60
CA ILE A 464 -17.55 -26.44 -8.61
C ILE A 464 -18.10 -26.21 -10.02
N THR A 465 -17.26 -26.12 -11.06
CA THR A 465 -17.64 -25.86 -12.45
C THR A 465 -18.79 -26.77 -12.94
N PRO A 466 -18.85 -28.08 -12.66
CA PRO A 466 -20.00 -28.93 -13.07
C PRO A 466 -21.34 -28.50 -12.43
N HIS A 467 -21.31 -27.79 -11.31
CA HIS A 467 -22.51 -27.35 -10.57
C HIS A 467 -22.93 -25.91 -10.92
N LEU A 468 -22.04 -25.12 -11.53
CA LEU A 468 -22.35 -23.72 -11.89
C LEU A 468 -23.55 -23.55 -12.81
N PRO A 469 -23.84 -24.45 -13.78
CA PRO A 469 -25.04 -24.36 -14.60
C PRO A 469 -26.37 -24.36 -13.80
N GLU A 470 -26.38 -24.91 -12.59
CA GLU A 470 -27.55 -24.92 -11.70
C GLU A 470 -27.48 -23.80 -10.67
N LEU A 471 -26.27 -23.50 -10.18
CA LEU A 471 -26.04 -22.50 -9.12
C LEU A 471 -26.19 -21.06 -9.63
N ILE A 472 -25.60 -20.73 -10.77
CA ILE A 472 -25.61 -19.36 -11.30
C ILE A 472 -27.03 -18.83 -11.59
N PRO A 473 -27.93 -19.59 -12.25
CA PRO A 473 -29.32 -19.16 -12.40
C PRO A 473 -30.06 -18.98 -11.08
N TYR A 474 -29.70 -19.76 -10.04
CA TYR A 474 -30.25 -19.57 -8.70
C TYR A 474 -29.78 -18.25 -8.09
N LEU A 475 -28.50 -17.92 -8.19
CA LEU A 475 -27.95 -16.64 -7.74
C LEU A 475 -28.63 -15.45 -8.44
N PHE A 476 -28.99 -15.57 -9.72
CA PHE A 476 -29.77 -14.51 -10.38
C PHE A 476 -31.13 -14.26 -9.69
N THR A 477 -31.74 -15.27 -9.08
CA THR A 477 -32.96 -15.06 -8.30
C THR A 477 -32.70 -14.29 -6.99
N LEU A 478 -31.55 -14.54 -6.36
CA LEU A 478 -31.16 -13.87 -5.11
C LEU A 478 -30.74 -12.42 -5.30
N LEU A 479 -30.41 -11.98 -6.52
CA LEU A 479 -30.28 -10.54 -6.83
C LEU A 479 -31.55 -9.74 -6.53
N ASN A 480 -32.71 -10.41 -6.43
CA ASN A 480 -33.99 -9.80 -6.12
C ASN A 480 -34.53 -10.26 -4.76
N ASP A 481 -33.68 -10.72 -3.85
CA ASP A 481 -34.07 -11.06 -2.48
C ASP A 481 -34.67 -9.83 -1.78
N ALA A 482 -35.58 -10.06 -0.86
CA ALA A 482 -36.22 -9.02 -0.07
C ALA A 482 -35.17 -8.24 0.75
N GLU A 483 -34.15 -8.95 1.25
CA GLU A 483 -33.11 -8.36 2.12
C GLU A 483 -31.96 -7.75 1.30
N PRO A 484 -31.63 -6.47 1.50
CA PRO A 484 -30.52 -5.81 0.80
C PRO A 484 -29.19 -6.53 1.00
N VAL A 485 -28.91 -7.03 2.20
CA VAL A 485 -27.67 -7.73 2.54
C VAL A 485 -27.48 -8.99 1.69
N VAL A 486 -28.56 -9.72 1.42
CA VAL A 486 -28.52 -10.89 0.53
C VAL A 486 -28.28 -10.47 -0.92
N ARG A 487 -28.90 -9.36 -1.38
CA ARG A 487 -28.63 -8.82 -2.73
C ARG A 487 -27.18 -8.38 -2.87
N GLN A 488 -26.64 -7.71 -1.84
CA GLN A 488 -25.26 -7.24 -1.79
C GLN A 488 -24.26 -8.39 -1.94
N ILE A 489 -24.34 -9.41 -1.07
CA ILE A 489 -23.43 -10.55 -1.12
C ILE A 489 -23.59 -11.38 -2.41
N THR A 490 -24.78 -11.38 -3.00
CA THR A 490 -25.02 -12.05 -4.27
C THR A 490 -24.30 -11.35 -5.42
N CYS A 491 -24.28 -10.00 -5.44
CA CYS A 491 -23.50 -9.24 -6.41
C CYS A 491 -22.01 -9.59 -6.30
N TRP A 492 -21.46 -9.55 -5.09
CA TRP A 492 -20.06 -9.91 -4.83
C TRP A 492 -19.75 -11.34 -5.29
N THR A 493 -20.58 -12.32 -4.93
CA THR A 493 -20.39 -13.72 -5.31
C THR A 493 -20.44 -13.90 -6.83
N LEU A 494 -21.35 -13.25 -7.54
CA LEU A 494 -21.40 -13.29 -9.01
C LEU A 494 -20.15 -12.66 -9.63
N GLY A 495 -19.61 -11.59 -9.03
CA GLY A 495 -18.32 -11.00 -9.41
C GLY A 495 -17.17 -12.02 -9.32
N ARG A 496 -17.14 -12.85 -8.29
CA ARG A 496 -16.14 -13.93 -8.11
C ARG A 496 -16.23 -15.03 -9.19
N TYR A 497 -17.41 -15.27 -9.75
CA TYR A 497 -17.64 -16.23 -10.86
C TYR A 497 -17.58 -15.58 -12.26
N SER A 498 -17.27 -14.31 -12.37
CA SER A 498 -17.22 -13.57 -13.63
C SER A 498 -16.20 -14.15 -14.62
N SER A 499 -15.06 -14.63 -14.13
CA SER A 499 -14.03 -15.29 -14.97
C SER A 499 -14.59 -16.50 -15.70
N TRP A 500 -15.27 -17.41 -14.97
CA TRP A 500 -15.92 -18.57 -15.57
C TRP A 500 -16.92 -18.18 -16.66
N ALA A 501 -17.79 -17.21 -16.37
CA ALA A 501 -18.80 -16.76 -17.32
C ALA A 501 -18.18 -16.08 -18.56
N ALA A 502 -17.13 -15.27 -18.37
CA ALA A 502 -16.42 -14.58 -19.43
C ALA A 502 -15.66 -15.53 -20.37
N GLU A 503 -15.16 -16.67 -19.85
CA GLU A 503 -14.42 -17.66 -20.62
C GLU A 503 -15.28 -18.62 -21.47
N LEU A 504 -16.61 -18.63 -21.27
CA LEU A 504 -17.51 -19.49 -22.05
C LEU A 504 -17.33 -19.27 -23.56
N ALA A 505 -16.90 -20.32 -24.24
CA ALA A 505 -16.64 -20.26 -25.68
C ALA A 505 -17.92 -20.38 -26.51
N ASP A 506 -18.91 -21.21 -26.07
CA ASP A 506 -20.17 -21.43 -26.77
C ASP A 506 -21.09 -20.19 -26.69
N PRO A 507 -21.50 -19.63 -27.85
CA PRO A 507 -22.42 -18.48 -27.88
C PRO A 507 -23.75 -18.72 -27.15
N ASN A 508 -24.26 -19.97 -27.12
CA ASN A 508 -25.51 -20.28 -26.43
C ASN A 508 -25.31 -20.25 -24.91
N GLN A 509 -24.19 -20.77 -24.41
CA GLN A 509 -23.84 -20.70 -23.00
C GLN A 509 -23.60 -19.26 -22.57
N ARG A 510 -22.96 -18.42 -23.40
CA ARG A 510 -22.84 -16.99 -23.14
C ARG A 510 -24.18 -16.29 -22.96
N ARG A 511 -25.14 -16.54 -23.87
CA ARG A 511 -26.50 -16.00 -23.76
C ARG A 511 -27.24 -16.52 -22.52
N GLN A 512 -26.92 -17.72 -22.07
CA GLN A 512 -27.60 -18.35 -20.94
C GLN A 512 -27.02 -17.89 -19.58
N TYR A 513 -25.73 -17.60 -19.49
CA TYR A 513 -25.05 -17.34 -18.23
C TYR A 513 -24.36 -15.98 -18.18
N PHE A 514 -23.53 -15.61 -19.16
CA PHE A 514 -22.77 -14.36 -19.16
C PHE A 514 -23.66 -13.13 -19.33
N GLU A 515 -24.51 -13.11 -20.35
CA GLU A 515 -25.38 -11.96 -20.59
C GLU A 515 -26.34 -11.71 -19.41
N PRO A 516 -27.04 -12.69 -18.82
CA PRO A 516 -27.89 -12.47 -17.65
C PRO A 516 -27.08 -12.06 -16.40
N MET A 517 -25.84 -12.55 -16.22
CA MET A 517 -24.96 -12.12 -15.14
C MET A 517 -24.64 -10.65 -15.28
N MET A 518 -24.17 -10.24 -16.44
CA MET A 518 -23.86 -8.84 -16.76
C MET A 518 -25.06 -7.93 -16.55
N GLU A 519 -26.22 -8.28 -17.13
CA GLU A 519 -27.46 -7.50 -16.99
C GLU A 519 -27.94 -7.43 -15.54
N GLY A 520 -27.86 -8.55 -14.81
CA GLY A 520 -28.25 -8.63 -13.40
C GLY A 520 -27.40 -7.71 -12.53
N ILE A 521 -26.10 -7.76 -12.67
CA ILE A 521 -25.14 -6.91 -11.93
C ILE A 521 -25.36 -5.44 -12.31
N LEU A 522 -25.43 -5.09 -13.61
CA LEU A 522 -25.71 -3.72 -14.07
C LEU A 522 -27.02 -3.18 -13.50
N THR A 523 -28.06 -4.01 -13.39
CA THR A 523 -29.33 -3.60 -12.79
C THR A 523 -29.16 -3.24 -11.32
N LYS A 524 -28.28 -3.95 -10.59
CA LYS A 524 -28.03 -3.70 -9.16
C LYS A 524 -27.20 -2.42 -8.91
N MET A 525 -26.48 -1.93 -9.87
CA MET A 525 -25.88 -0.59 -9.79
C MET A 525 -26.94 0.52 -9.61
N LEU A 526 -28.20 0.28 -9.89
CA LEU A 526 -29.33 1.18 -9.64
C LEU A 526 -30.30 0.64 -8.57
N ASP A 527 -29.86 -0.23 -7.68
CA ASP A 527 -30.67 -0.71 -6.55
C ASP A 527 -31.12 0.46 -5.64
N ARG A 528 -32.12 0.22 -4.82
CA ARG A 528 -32.61 1.20 -3.85
C ARG A 528 -31.77 1.32 -2.58
N ASN A 529 -30.81 0.42 -2.40
CA ASN A 529 -29.91 0.42 -1.27
C ASN A 529 -28.50 0.77 -1.77
N LYS A 530 -27.84 1.74 -1.12
CA LYS A 530 -26.52 2.27 -1.52
C LYS A 530 -25.41 1.22 -1.44
N LYS A 531 -25.45 0.32 -0.45
CA LYS A 531 -24.48 -0.78 -0.32
C LYS A 531 -24.64 -1.83 -1.44
N VAL A 532 -25.89 -2.06 -1.88
CA VAL A 532 -26.14 -2.94 -3.04
C VAL A 532 -25.68 -2.26 -4.34
N GLN A 533 -25.84 -0.95 -4.48
CA GLN A 533 -25.29 -0.19 -5.61
C GLN A 533 -23.76 -0.33 -5.68
N GLU A 534 -23.09 -0.16 -4.55
CA GLU A 534 -21.65 -0.29 -4.41
C GLU A 534 -21.17 -1.70 -4.76
N ALA A 535 -21.79 -2.74 -4.17
CA ALA A 535 -21.48 -4.12 -4.48
C ALA A 535 -21.75 -4.48 -5.95
N GLY A 536 -22.80 -3.92 -6.55
CA GLY A 536 -23.09 -4.05 -7.96
C GLY A 536 -22.02 -3.42 -8.85
N ALA A 537 -21.53 -2.24 -8.50
CA ALA A 537 -20.47 -1.57 -9.22
C ALA A 537 -19.13 -2.32 -9.09
N SER A 538 -18.75 -2.75 -7.88
CA SER A 538 -17.54 -3.56 -7.65
C SER A 538 -17.59 -4.90 -8.41
N ALA A 539 -18.72 -5.59 -8.36
CA ALA A 539 -18.89 -6.84 -9.09
C ALA A 539 -18.82 -6.62 -10.62
N PHE A 540 -19.32 -5.48 -11.09
CA PHE A 540 -19.26 -5.14 -12.49
C PHE A 540 -17.82 -4.81 -12.93
N ALA A 541 -17.06 -4.07 -12.15
CA ALA A 541 -15.63 -3.81 -12.40
C ALA A 541 -14.82 -5.13 -12.51
N ASN A 542 -15.08 -6.10 -11.61
CA ASN A 542 -14.47 -7.43 -11.72
C ASN A 542 -14.88 -8.16 -13.01
N LEU A 543 -16.15 -8.08 -13.41
CA LEU A 543 -16.62 -8.67 -14.66
C LEU A 543 -15.97 -8.01 -15.88
N GLU A 544 -15.80 -6.70 -15.87
CA GLU A 544 -15.13 -5.94 -16.92
C GLU A 544 -13.68 -6.37 -17.08
N GLU A 545 -12.93 -6.47 -15.97
CA GLU A 545 -11.55 -6.93 -15.97
C GLU A 545 -11.41 -8.33 -16.61
N LYS A 546 -12.28 -9.27 -16.22
CA LYS A 546 -12.22 -10.66 -16.72
C LYS A 546 -12.76 -10.80 -18.16
N ALA A 547 -13.76 -10.03 -18.52
CA ALA A 547 -14.33 -10.07 -19.86
C ALA A 547 -13.47 -9.35 -20.91
N GLY A 548 -12.77 -8.28 -20.53
CA GLY A 548 -11.88 -7.52 -21.39
C GLY A 548 -12.56 -7.07 -22.69
N LYS A 549 -11.90 -7.27 -23.81
CA LYS A 549 -12.41 -6.90 -25.15
C LYS A 549 -13.74 -7.58 -25.56
N ARG A 550 -14.18 -8.61 -24.84
CA ARG A 550 -15.48 -9.25 -25.09
C ARG A 550 -16.67 -8.37 -24.75
N LEU A 551 -16.44 -7.26 -24.01
CA LEU A 551 -17.46 -6.26 -23.71
C LEU A 551 -17.75 -5.30 -24.88
N GLU A 552 -16.92 -5.26 -25.90
CA GLU A 552 -17.08 -4.35 -27.03
C GLU A 552 -18.50 -4.36 -27.64
N PRO A 553 -19.17 -5.53 -27.89
CA PRO A 553 -20.55 -5.55 -28.39
C PRO A 553 -21.59 -4.96 -27.43
N TYR A 554 -21.31 -4.90 -26.14
CA TYR A 554 -22.20 -4.45 -25.07
C TYR A 554 -21.89 -3.04 -24.57
N SER A 555 -20.88 -2.35 -25.14
CA SER A 555 -20.36 -1.07 -24.65
C SER A 555 -21.44 0.01 -24.57
N LEU A 556 -22.36 0.09 -25.57
CA LEU A 556 -23.42 1.11 -25.56
C LEU A 556 -24.40 0.93 -24.39
N PRO A 557 -25.02 -0.23 -24.15
CA PRO A 557 -25.89 -0.40 -22.98
C PRO A 557 -25.16 -0.22 -21.65
N ILE A 558 -23.88 -0.62 -21.55
CA ILE A 558 -23.06 -0.39 -20.34
C ILE A 558 -22.90 1.11 -20.08
N ILE A 559 -22.47 1.89 -21.08
CA ILE A 559 -22.29 3.34 -20.95
C ILE A 559 -23.62 4.02 -20.62
N GLN A 560 -24.72 3.62 -21.24
CA GLN A 560 -26.02 4.17 -20.90
C GLN A 560 -26.42 3.89 -19.45
N GLN A 561 -26.05 2.74 -18.91
CA GLN A 561 -26.27 2.45 -17.51
C GLN A 561 -25.37 3.31 -16.60
N PHE A 562 -24.09 3.50 -16.92
CA PHE A 562 -23.21 4.40 -16.20
C PHE A 562 -23.75 5.85 -16.19
N VAL A 563 -24.24 6.35 -17.32
CA VAL A 563 -24.86 7.67 -17.40
C VAL A 563 -26.09 7.80 -16.49
N ARG A 564 -26.88 6.72 -16.33
CA ARG A 564 -27.98 6.67 -15.36
C ARG A 564 -27.47 6.69 -13.92
N CYS A 565 -26.38 5.96 -13.64
CA CYS A 565 -25.75 5.96 -12.31
C CYS A 565 -25.17 7.35 -11.97
N PHE A 566 -24.50 8.04 -12.90
CA PHE A 566 -24.03 9.42 -12.69
C PHE A 566 -25.15 10.41 -12.30
N LYS A 567 -26.38 10.18 -12.76
CA LYS A 567 -27.53 11.00 -12.41
C LYS A 567 -28.17 10.64 -11.07
N LYS A 568 -27.95 9.40 -10.60
CA LYS A 568 -28.57 8.86 -9.39
C LYS A 568 -27.65 8.88 -8.18
N TYR A 569 -26.38 8.57 -8.38
CA TYR A 569 -25.42 8.38 -7.29
C TYR A 569 -25.17 9.68 -6.53
N LYS A 570 -25.12 9.55 -5.23
CA LYS A 570 -24.55 10.54 -4.31
C LYS A 570 -23.05 10.33 -4.16
N ASP A 571 -22.40 11.10 -3.32
CA ASP A 571 -20.94 11.20 -3.30
C ASP A 571 -20.24 9.88 -2.94
N ARG A 572 -20.84 9.05 -2.06
CA ARG A 572 -20.29 7.76 -1.67
C ARG A 572 -20.03 6.82 -2.86
N ASN A 573 -21.00 6.63 -3.72
CA ASN A 573 -20.94 5.63 -4.79
C ASN A 573 -20.40 6.19 -6.11
N ILE A 574 -20.13 7.50 -6.20
CA ILE A 574 -19.63 8.11 -7.42
C ILE A 574 -18.19 7.67 -7.73
N PHE A 575 -17.38 7.43 -6.72
CA PHE A 575 -15.98 7.08 -6.90
C PHE A 575 -15.81 5.71 -7.57
N ILE A 576 -16.58 4.72 -7.12
CA ILE A 576 -16.55 3.39 -7.73
C ILE A 576 -17.09 3.39 -9.17
N LEU A 577 -17.98 4.34 -9.50
CA LEU A 577 -18.45 4.50 -10.86
C LEU A 577 -17.35 5.02 -11.80
N TYR A 578 -16.46 5.91 -11.32
CA TYR A 578 -15.29 6.34 -12.08
C TYR A 578 -14.36 5.17 -12.37
N ASP A 579 -14.20 4.26 -11.40
CA ASP A 579 -13.40 3.03 -11.56
C ASP A 579 -13.98 2.10 -12.63
N CYS A 580 -15.31 1.90 -12.65
CA CYS A 580 -15.96 1.15 -13.72
C CYS A 580 -15.73 1.80 -15.10
N VAL A 581 -15.87 3.12 -15.21
CA VAL A 581 -15.65 3.84 -16.48
C VAL A 581 -14.18 3.69 -16.94
N GLN A 582 -13.24 3.78 -16.02
CA GLN A 582 -11.81 3.60 -16.25
C GLN A 582 -11.50 2.20 -16.78
N THR A 583 -12.00 1.16 -16.09
CA THR A 583 -11.82 -0.24 -16.48
C THR A 583 -12.43 -0.53 -17.84
N LEU A 584 -13.63 0.00 -18.13
CA LEU A 584 -14.24 -0.11 -19.44
C LEU A 584 -13.37 0.56 -20.51
N ALA A 585 -12.91 1.80 -20.28
CA ALA A 585 -12.09 2.55 -21.23
C ALA A 585 -10.79 1.81 -21.57
N GLU A 586 -10.12 1.22 -20.55
CA GLU A 586 -8.94 0.38 -20.74
C GLU A 586 -9.23 -0.85 -21.62
N ASN A 587 -10.32 -1.55 -21.33
CA ASN A 587 -10.66 -2.81 -21.99
C ASN A 587 -11.10 -2.64 -23.45
N ILE A 588 -11.98 -1.67 -23.74
CA ILE A 588 -12.48 -1.45 -25.10
C ILE A 588 -11.56 -0.53 -25.93
N GLY A 589 -10.66 0.20 -25.28
CA GLY A 589 -9.66 1.04 -25.94
C GLY A 589 -10.24 2.00 -26.98
N PRO A 590 -9.67 2.05 -28.22
CA PRO A 590 -10.11 3.00 -29.26
C PRO A 590 -11.58 2.90 -29.69
N VAL A 591 -12.26 1.83 -29.33
CA VAL A 591 -13.71 1.68 -29.60
C VAL A 591 -14.52 2.78 -28.89
N LEU A 592 -14.04 3.25 -27.73
CA LEU A 592 -14.66 4.35 -26.98
C LEU A 592 -14.75 5.66 -27.80
N ALA A 593 -13.87 5.86 -28.78
CA ALA A 593 -13.88 7.02 -29.66
C ALA A 593 -15.09 7.06 -30.61
N ARG A 594 -15.88 5.97 -30.73
CA ARG A 594 -17.10 5.97 -31.53
C ARG A 594 -18.08 7.04 -31.07
N PRO A 595 -18.69 7.83 -32.01
CA PRO A 595 -19.56 8.96 -31.63
C PRO A 595 -20.81 8.56 -30.82
N ASP A 596 -21.30 7.33 -30.99
CA ASP A 596 -22.45 6.78 -30.23
C ASP A 596 -22.07 6.48 -28.76
N LEU A 597 -20.81 6.18 -28.48
CA LEU A 597 -20.29 5.89 -27.14
C LEU A 597 -19.77 7.16 -26.44
N SER A 598 -18.84 7.84 -27.09
CA SER A 598 -18.25 9.07 -26.54
C SER A 598 -19.30 10.20 -26.38
N GLY A 599 -20.29 10.26 -27.30
CA GLY A 599 -21.38 11.22 -27.22
C GLY A 599 -22.34 11.01 -26.05
N GLU A 600 -22.44 9.80 -25.51
CA GLU A 600 -23.21 9.52 -24.29
C GLU A 600 -22.36 9.73 -23.03
N LEU A 601 -21.10 9.23 -22.98
CA LEU A 601 -20.26 9.24 -21.79
C LEU A 601 -19.71 10.63 -21.46
N MET A 602 -19.12 11.31 -22.46
CA MET A 602 -18.37 12.56 -22.22
C MET A 602 -19.24 13.68 -21.62
N PRO A 603 -20.50 13.88 -22.02
CA PRO A 603 -21.34 14.91 -21.38
C PRO A 603 -21.52 14.67 -19.87
N ALA A 604 -21.66 13.41 -19.43
CA ALA A 604 -21.80 13.09 -18.02
C ALA A 604 -20.50 13.35 -17.23
N LEU A 605 -19.34 12.96 -17.78
CA LEU A 605 -18.04 13.25 -17.16
C LEU A 605 -17.75 14.76 -17.11
N ILE A 606 -18.07 15.51 -18.16
CA ILE A 606 -17.86 16.97 -18.20
C ILE A 606 -18.82 17.70 -17.24
N GLU A 607 -20.03 17.19 -17.05
CA GLU A 607 -20.95 17.70 -16.02
C GLU A 607 -20.34 17.58 -14.62
N ARG A 608 -19.78 16.41 -14.28
CA ARG A 608 -19.08 16.18 -13.00
C ARG A 608 -17.82 17.05 -12.89
N TRP A 609 -17.03 17.13 -13.97
CA TRP A 609 -15.86 17.99 -14.07
C TRP A 609 -16.17 19.46 -13.74
N ASN A 610 -17.30 19.97 -14.23
CA ASN A 610 -17.71 21.36 -13.97
C ASN A 610 -18.31 21.54 -12.56
N LYS A 611 -18.81 20.47 -11.93
CA LYS A 611 -19.39 20.49 -10.58
C LYS A 611 -18.33 20.41 -9.49
N ALA A 612 -17.30 19.56 -9.69
CA ALA A 612 -16.24 19.36 -8.71
C ALA A 612 -15.39 20.63 -8.55
N THR A 613 -15.18 21.06 -7.31
CA THR A 613 -14.27 22.16 -6.96
C THR A 613 -12.82 21.69 -6.91
N ASP A 614 -11.85 22.62 -7.00
CA ASP A 614 -10.43 22.26 -7.07
C ASP A 614 -9.87 21.72 -5.73
N ASP A 615 -10.64 21.80 -4.65
CA ASP A 615 -10.37 21.24 -3.32
C ASP A 615 -11.23 20.01 -2.98
N SER A 616 -12.06 19.56 -3.92
CA SER A 616 -12.94 18.40 -3.72
C SER A 616 -12.16 17.09 -3.81
N ARG A 617 -12.40 16.19 -2.86
CA ARG A 617 -11.88 14.80 -2.89
C ARG A 617 -12.38 14.01 -4.12
N GLU A 618 -13.54 14.35 -4.67
CA GLU A 618 -14.06 13.76 -5.91
C GLU A 618 -13.14 14.01 -7.12
N LEU A 619 -12.34 15.08 -7.07
CA LEU A 619 -11.51 15.46 -8.22
C LEU A 619 -10.43 14.40 -8.52
N PHE A 620 -9.87 13.73 -7.52
CA PHE A 620 -8.84 12.69 -7.72
C PHE A 620 -9.31 11.55 -8.61
N PRO A 621 -10.37 10.79 -8.25
CA PRO A 621 -10.82 9.67 -9.09
C PRO A 621 -11.37 10.14 -10.43
N LEU A 622 -11.86 11.38 -10.53
CA LEU A 622 -12.28 11.94 -11.80
C LEU A 622 -11.10 12.26 -12.73
N LEU A 623 -10.01 12.84 -12.20
CA LEU A 623 -8.78 13.07 -12.97
C LEU A 623 -8.18 11.76 -13.49
N GLU A 624 -8.15 10.75 -12.63
CA GLU A 624 -7.71 9.42 -12.98
C GLU A 624 -8.56 8.80 -14.08
N CYS A 625 -9.88 8.78 -13.90
CA CYS A 625 -10.82 8.28 -14.91
C CYS A 625 -10.63 9.00 -16.26
N LEU A 626 -10.49 10.32 -16.26
CA LEU A 626 -10.27 11.10 -17.48
C LEU A 626 -8.95 10.77 -18.16
N SER A 627 -7.93 10.33 -17.41
CA SER A 627 -6.64 9.88 -17.98
C SER A 627 -6.84 8.62 -18.84
N PHE A 628 -7.56 7.63 -18.34
CA PHE A 628 -7.86 6.41 -19.10
C PHE A 628 -8.80 6.67 -20.27
N VAL A 629 -9.80 7.51 -20.08
CA VAL A 629 -10.72 7.92 -21.16
C VAL A 629 -9.97 8.67 -22.27
N ALA A 630 -9.05 9.58 -21.94
CA ALA A 630 -8.22 10.28 -22.91
C ALA A 630 -7.35 9.31 -23.71
N MET A 631 -6.69 8.37 -23.03
CA MET A 631 -5.87 7.33 -23.64
C MET A 631 -6.69 6.43 -24.58
N ALA A 632 -7.88 6.01 -24.17
CA ALA A 632 -8.77 5.18 -24.96
C ALA A 632 -9.30 5.94 -26.21
N MET A 633 -9.71 7.18 -26.04
CA MET A 633 -10.29 7.98 -27.12
C MET A 633 -9.25 8.49 -28.11
N ASN A 634 -7.96 8.55 -27.72
CA ASN A 634 -6.89 9.13 -28.54
C ASN A 634 -7.28 10.53 -29.07
N ASP A 635 -7.05 10.80 -30.34
CA ASP A 635 -7.30 12.09 -30.96
C ASP A 635 -8.76 12.57 -30.89
N ALA A 636 -9.72 11.67 -30.69
CA ALA A 636 -11.13 12.03 -30.46
C ALA A 636 -11.37 12.76 -29.12
N PHE A 637 -10.43 12.74 -28.19
CA PHE A 637 -10.47 13.52 -26.95
C PHE A 637 -10.15 15.00 -27.15
N SER A 638 -9.61 15.38 -28.31
CA SER A 638 -9.15 16.76 -28.63
C SER A 638 -10.17 17.88 -28.33
N PRO A 639 -11.49 17.71 -28.54
CA PRO A 639 -12.45 18.78 -28.22
C PRO A 639 -12.55 19.12 -26.72
N TYR A 640 -12.24 18.17 -25.86
CA TYR A 640 -12.34 18.28 -24.40
C TYR A 640 -11.02 18.71 -23.75
N SER A 641 -9.90 18.50 -24.42
CA SER A 641 -8.56 18.66 -23.86
C SER A 641 -8.19 20.10 -23.43
N PRO A 642 -8.56 21.20 -24.11
CA PRO A 642 -8.07 22.53 -23.74
C PRO A 642 -8.53 22.98 -22.33
N PRO A 643 -9.82 22.93 -21.96
CA PRO A 643 -10.23 23.33 -20.63
C PRO A 643 -9.70 22.41 -19.53
N ILE A 644 -9.61 21.11 -19.79
CA ILE A 644 -9.07 20.11 -18.85
C ILE A 644 -7.58 20.37 -18.62
N PHE A 645 -6.80 20.51 -19.67
CA PHE A 645 -5.35 20.76 -19.60
C PHE A 645 -5.04 22.05 -18.81
N THR A 646 -5.77 23.13 -19.13
CA THR A 646 -5.59 24.43 -18.44
C THR A 646 -5.91 24.33 -16.95
N ARG A 647 -6.98 23.61 -16.57
CA ARG A 647 -7.35 23.45 -15.16
C ARG A 647 -6.31 22.63 -14.40
N CYS A 648 -5.80 21.54 -14.98
CA CYS A 648 -4.73 20.74 -14.35
C CYS A 648 -3.48 21.58 -14.10
N VAL A 649 -3.05 22.40 -15.08
CA VAL A 649 -1.91 23.31 -14.91
C VAL A 649 -2.15 24.33 -13.79
N ASN A 650 -3.38 24.86 -13.68
CA ASN A 650 -3.73 25.78 -12.60
C ASN A 650 -3.75 25.10 -11.23
N ILE A 651 -4.25 23.86 -11.13
CA ILE A 651 -4.22 23.07 -9.89
C ILE A 651 -2.78 22.85 -9.44
N ILE A 652 -1.89 22.44 -10.35
CA ILE A 652 -0.46 22.26 -10.04
C ILE A 652 0.14 23.57 -9.53
N HIS A 653 -0.11 24.68 -10.21
CA HIS A 653 0.42 25.98 -9.82
C HIS A 653 -0.06 26.42 -8.42
N GLN A 654 -1.37 26.36 -8.16
CA GLN A 654 -1.95 26.72 -6.87
C GLN A 654 -1.44 25.84 -5.73
N ASN A 655 -1.32 24.52 -5.96
CA ASN A 655 -0.80 23.60 -4.97
C ASN A 655 0.68 23.87 -4.64
N LEU A 656 1.51 24.16 -5.64
CA LEU A 656 2.91 24.55 -5.43
C LEU A 656 3.02 25.88 -4.68
N GLU A 657 2.18 26.89 -5.01
CA GLU A 657 2.14 28.15 -4.26
C GLU A 657 1.72 27.94 -2.79
N ALA A 658 0.69 27.11 -2.55
CA ALA A 658 0.26 26.76 -1.19
C ALA A 658 1.35 26.01 -0.41
N SER A 659 2.09 25.10 -1.07
CA SER A 659 3.24 24.41 -0.49
C SER A 659 4.36 25.36 -0.06
N MET A 660 4.68 26.35 -0.92
CA MET A 660 5.66 27.39 -0.58
C MET A 660 5.17 28.28 0.57
N ALA A 661 3.88 28.60 0.60
CA ALA A 661 3.27 29.37 1.69
C ALA A 661 3.32 28.62 3.02
N HIS A 662 2.99 27.32 3.02
CA HIS A 662 3.12 26.45 4.20
C HIS A 662 4.55 26.35 4.68
N ALA A 663 5.53 26.16 3.79
CA ALA A 663 6.94 26.10 4.14
C ALA A 663 7.45 27.39 4.81
N ASN A 664 6.90 28.54 4.40
CA ASN A 664 7.21 29.84 5.01
C ASN A 664 6.41 30.11 6.30
N ASN A 665 5.26 29.51 6.45
CA ASN A 665 4.37 29.66 7.61
C ASN A 665 3.68 28.32 7.93
N PRO A 666 4.26 27.48 8.80
CA PRO A 666 3.72 26.18 9.17
C PRO A 666 2.34 26.21 9.87
N ALA A 667 1.81 27.39 10.19
CA ALA A 667 0.44 27.54 10.71
C ALA A 667 -0.65 27.46 9.61
N LEU A 668 -0.26 27.46 8.34
CA LEU A 668 -1.16 27.17 7.22
C LEU A 668 -1.23 25.68 6.99
N ASP A 669 -2.39 25.18 6.59
CA ASP A 669 -2.57 23.78 6.26
C ASP A 669 -1.66 23.38 5.09
N ALA A 670 -1.04 22.19 5.19
CA ALA A 670 -0.27 21.63 4.10
C ALA A 670 -1.24 21.24 2.96
N PRO A 671 -0.96 21.61 1.70
CA PRO A 671 -1.82 21.21 0.60
C PRO A 671 -1.68 19.70 0.35
N ASN A 672 -2.80 19.04 -0.03
CA ASN A 672 -2.78 17.65 -0.41
C ASN A 672 -2.03 17.47 -1.75
N ARG A 673 -1.02 16.64 -1.75
CA ARG A 673 -0.14 16.39 -2.90
C ARG A 673 -0.72 15.47 -3.96
N ASP A 674 -1.77 14.72 -3.64
CA ASP A 674 -2.46 13.87 -4.61
C ASP A 674 -3.02 14.69 -5.79
N PHE A 675 -3.35 15.96 -5.56
CA PHE A 675 -3.73 16.87 -6.65
C PHE A 675 -2.61 17.10 -7.67
N LEU A 676 -1.35 17.14 -7.22
CA LEU A 676 -0.20 17.22 -8.13
C LEU A 676 -0.05 15.93 -8.95
N VAL A 677 -0.06 14.78 -8.27
CA VAL A 677 0.09 13.45 -8.88
C VAL A 677 -0.95 13.24 -9.97
N THR A 678 -2.23 13.31 -9.62
CA THR A 678 -3.33 13.03 -10.55
C THR A 678 -3.41 14.05 -11.70
N SER A 679 -3.06 15.33 -11.45
CA SER A 679 -2.99 16.34 -12.50
C SER A 679 -1.83 16.11 -13.46
N LEU A 680 -0.64 15.74 -12.98
CA LEU A 680 0.53 15.39 -13.82
C LEU A 680 0.22 14.18 -14.71
N ASP A 681 -0.43 13.15 -14.15
CA ASP A 681 -0.79 11.94 -14.87
C ASP A 681 -1.83 12.20 -15.96
N LEU A 682 -2.83 13.06 -15.70
CA LEU A 682 -3.80 13.44 -16.72
C LEU A 682 -3.15 14.29 -17.83
N LEU A 683 -2.24 15.20 -17.48
CA LEU A 683 -1.48 15.95 -18.50
C LEU A 683 -0.65 15.02 -19.39
N SER A 684 0.00 14.02 -18.78
CA SER A 684 0.74 12.99 -19.50
C SER A 684 -0.18 12.19 -20.44
N ALA A 685 -1.33 11.74 -19.95
CA ALA A 685 -2.33 11.00 -20.73
C ALA A 685 -2.84 11.83 -21.96
N ILE A 686 -3.11 13.11 -21.76
CA ILE A 686 -3.55 14.02 -22.84
C ILE A 686 -2.44 14.20 -23.89
N ILE A 687 -1.18 14.36 -23.46
CA ILE A 687 -0.03 14.49 -24.36
C ILE A 687 0.17 13.23 -25.21
N GLN A 688 -0.03 12.07 -24.62
CA GLN A 688 0.07 10.79 -25.34
C GLN A 688 -1.11 10.57 -26.29
N ALA A 689 -2.31 10.96 -25.90
CA ALA A 689 -3.53 10.72 -26.65
C ALA A 689 -3.62 11.57 -27.92
N LEU A 690 -3.13 12.81 -27.87
CA LEU A 690 -3.26 13.77 -28.97
C LEU A 690 -2.07 13.74 -29.92
N ASP A 691 -2.28 14.18 -31.15
CA ASP A 691 -1.17 14.41 -32.08
C ASP A 691 -0.21 15.53 -31.58
N THR A 692 1.04 15.47 -32.01
CA THR A 692 2.10 16.40 -31.60
C THR A 692 1.73 17.89 -31.84
N VAL A 693 0.95 18.22 -32.86
CA VAL A 693 0.58 19.60 -33.17
C VAL A 693 -0.38 20.15 -32.15
N LYS A 694 -1.41 19.35 -31.79
CA LYS A 694 -2.42 19.74 -30.80
C LYS A 694 -1.82 19.84 -29.40
N SER A 695 -1.05 18.82 -28.98
CA SER A 695 -0.36 18.82 -27.71
C SER A 695 0.63 19.98 -27.57
N SER A 696 1.38 20.31 -28.64
CA SER A 696 2.29 21.45 -28.67
C SER A 696 1.56 22.79 -28.48
N LYS A 697 0.35 22.92 -29.05
CA LYS A 697 -0.46 24.11 -28.88
C LYS A 697 -0.94 24.25 -27.45
N LEU A 698 -1.41 23.18 -26.82
CA LEU A 698 -1.84 23.20 -25.42
C LEU A 698 -0.72 23.70 -24.52
N VAL A 699 0.50 23.16 -24.67
CA VAL A 699 1.67 23.56 -23.86
C VAL A 699 2.09 25.01 -24.10
N GLN A 700 2.02 25.48 -25.35
CA GLN A 700 2.35 26.88 -25.68
C GLN A 700 1.33 27.91 -25.15
N ASP A 701 0.06 27.52 -25.09
CA ASP A 701 -1.03 28.39 -24.66
C ASP A 701 -1.15 28.48 -23.13
N THR A 702 -0.39 27.67 -22.34
CA THR A 702 -0.49 27.66 -20.88
C THR A 702 0.26 28.80 -20.20
N GLN A 703 -0.33 29.30 -19.10
CA GLN A 703 0.28 30.23 -18.18
C GLN A 703 -0.05 29.75 -16.75
N PRO A 704 0.92 29.65 -15.84
CA PRO A 704 2.38 29.85 -16.02
C PRO A 704 3.02 28.80 -16.94
N ALA A 705 4.32 28.98 -17.23
CA ALA A 705 5.04 28.12 -18.17
C ALA A 705 5.05 26.65 -17.74
N PHE A 706 4.55 25.78 -18.59
CA PHE A 706 4.35 24.34 -18.30
C PHE A 706 5.63 23.65 -17.83
N PHE A 707 6.75 23.83 -18.53
CA PHE A 707 8.00 23.15 -18.18
C PHE A 707 8.63 23.67 -16.88
N GLU A 708 8.38 24.93 -16.49
CA GLU A 708 8.84 25.46 -15.21
C GLU A 708 8.11 24.77 -14.05
N LEU A 709 6.79 24.59 -14.16
CA LEU A 709 6.02 23.85 -13.16
C LEU A 709 6.42 22.38 -13.09
N MET A 710 6.63 21.73 -14.23
CA MET A 710 7.10 20.34 -14.27
C MET A 710 8.43 20.18 -13.54
N ILE A 711 9.39 21.09 -13.76
CA ILE A 711 10.70 21.05 -13.09
C ILE A 711 10.54 21.24 -11.57
N LEU A 712 9.65 22.12 -11.11
CA LEU A 712 9.36 22.24 -9.67
C LEU A 712 8.79 20.94 -9.08
N CYS A 713 7.91 20.26 -9.81
CA CYS A 713 7.38 18.96 -9.38
C CYS A 713 8.47 17.84 -9.38
N MET A 714 9.48 17.93 -10.27
CA MET A 714 10.63 17.01 -10.26
C MET A 714 11.53 17.18 -9.02
N GLU A 715 11.42 18.28 -8.29
CA GLU A 715 12.16 18.58 -7.05
C GLU A 715 11.25 18.56 -5.81
N ASP A 716 9.99 18.12 -5.94
CA ASP A 716 9.06 18.06 -4.82
C ASP A 716 9.55 17.08 -3.72
N PRO A 717 9.29 17.35 -2.44
CA PRO A 717 9.63 16.42 -1.36
C PRO A 717 8.97 15.04 -1.48
N SER A 718 7.73 14.95 -2.02
CA SER A 718 6.99 13.69 -2.19
C SER A 718 7.56 12.88 -3.36
N ASN A 719 7.80 11.58 -3.10
CA ASN A 719 8.25 10.63 -4.11
C ASN A 719 7.22 10.43 -5.21
N GLU A 720 5.94 10.37 -4.87
CA GLU A 720 4.82 10.18 -5.80
C GLU A 720 4.74 11.33 -6.81
N VAL A 721 4.90 12.57 -6.34
CA VAL A 721 4.92 13.75 -7.21
C VAL A 721 6.13 13.72 -8.16
N ARG A 722 7.32 13.42 -7.64
CA ARG A 722 8.53 13.28 -8.48
C ARG A 722 8.36 12.18 -9.51
N GLN A 723 7.82 11.02 -9.11
CA GLN A 723 7.59 9.88 -10.00
C GLN A 723 6.69 10.25 -11.17
N SER A 724 5.54 10.90 -10.94
CA SER A 724 4.64 11.38 -12.00
C SER A 724 5.29 12.48 -12.85
N ALA A 725 6.09 13.37 -12.24
CA ALA A 725 6.81 14.42 -12.99
C ALA A 725 7.87 13.83 -13.95
N TYR A 726 8.61 12.80 -13.54
CA TYR A 726 9.56 12.11 -14.42
C TYR A 726 8.85 11.28 -15.50
N ALA A 727 7.68 10.68 -15.21
CA ALA A 727 6.85 10.06 -16.24
C ALA A 727 6.42 11.07 -17.30
N LEU A 728 5.91 12.24 -16.87
CA LEU A 728 5.54 13.34 -17.76
C LEU A 728 6.74 13.85 -18.57
N LEU A 729 7.92 13.96 -17.98
CA LEU A 729 9.15 14.32 -18.68
C LEU A 729 9.47 13.34 -19.83
N GLY A 730 9.38 12.04 -19.59
CA GLY A 730 9.59 11.00 -20.58
C GLY A 730 8.57 11.10 -21.72
N ASP A 731 7.31 11.32 -21.41
CA ASP A 731 6.26 11.53 -22.41
C ASP A 731 6.48 12.83 -23.22
N CYS A 732 6.88 13.90 -22.56
CA CYS A 732 7.28 15.14 -23.27
C CYS A 732 8.49 14.92 -24.18
N ALA A 733 9.46 14.12 -23.76
CA ALA A 733 10.58 13.75 -24.60
C ALA A 733 10.11 12.93 -25.82
N LYS A 734 9.15 12.04 -25.64
CA LYS A 734 8.62 11.16 -26.68
C LYS A 734 7.73 11.88 -27.68
N TYR A 735 6.82 12.72 -27.22
CA TYR A 735 5.76 13.31 -28.03
C TYR A 735 5.93 14.82 -28.31
N LEU A 736 6.66 15.56 -27.46
CA LEU A 736 6.81 17.01 -27.48
C LEU A 736 8.27 17.48 -27.46
N TYR A 737 9.18 16.67 -27.98
CA TYR A 737 10.63 16.98 -27.92
C TYR A 737 11.02 18.38 -28.42
N SER A 738 10.38 18.88 -29.46
CA SER A 738 10.69 20.21 -30.01
C SER A 738 10.43 21.35 -29.02
N GLN A 739 9.44 21.22 -28.15
CA GLN A 739 9.12 22.17 -27.08
C GLN A 739 10.02 21.93 -25.86
N LEU A 740 10.23 20.66 -25.47
CA LEU A 740 11.06 20.28 -24.33
C LEU A 740 12.52 20.71 -24.53
N LYS A 741 13.02 20.69 -25.75
CA LYS A 741 14.43 20.96 -26.07
C LYS A 741 14.97 22.26 -25.43
N SER A 742 14.17 23.31 -25.40
CA SER A 742 14.58 24.60 -24.81
C SER A 742 14.65 24.55 -23.26
N ALA A 743 13.95 23.61 -22.60
CA ALA A 743 13.95 23.44 -21.15
C ALA A 743 15.04 22.47 -20.66
N LEU A 744 15.62 21.63 -21.56
CA LEU A 744 16.61 20.62 -21.19
C LEU A 744 17.81 21.14 -20.38
N PRO A 745 18.36 22.35 -20.61
CA PRO A 745 19.44 22.86 -19.78
C PRO A 745 19.06 23.02 -18.30
N ASN A 746 17.77 23.22 -17.97
CA ASN A 746 17.25 23.30 -16.62
C ASN A 746 16.83 21.92 -16.08
N VAL A 747 16.41 21.01 -16.95
CA VAL A 747 16.00 19.64 -16.62
C VAL A 747 17.20 18.79 -16.22
N PHE A 748 18.30 18.82 -16.97
CA PHE A 748 19.45 17.92 -16.73
C PHE A 748 20.06 18.05 -15.33
N PRO A 749 20.25 19.22 -14.73
CA PRO A 749 20.78 19.33 -13.38
C PRO A 749 19.89 18.63 -12.33
N VAL A 750 18.56 18.71 -12.50
CA VAL A 750 17.60 18.08 -11.60
C VAL A 750 17.62 16.56 -11.80
N LEU A 751 17.57 16.11 -13.05
CA LEU A 751 17.64 14.71 -13.42
C LEU A 751 18.91 14.02 -12.90
N LEU A 752 20.07 14.67 -13.02
CA LEU A 752 21.34 14.15 -12.52
C LEU A 752 21.38 14.02 -10.99
N ARG A 753 20.76 14.94 -10.27
CA ARG A 753 20.61 14.82 -8.80
C ARG A 753 19.72 13.62 -8.42
N GLN A 754 18.61 13.41 -9.11
CA GLN A 754 17.72 12.28 -8.86
C GLN A 754 18.37 10.92 -9.14
N LEU A 755 19.30 10.85 -10.07
CA LEU A 755 20.06 9.65 -10.40
C LEU A 755 21.32 9.47 -9.53
N ASP A 756 21.51 10.32 -8.50
CA ASP A 756 22.65 10.17 -7.58
C ASP A 756 22.43 8.99 -6.65
N PHE A 757 23.36 8.04 -6.71
CA PHE A 757 23.25 6.79 -5.96
C PHE A 757 23.26 6.98 -4.44
N ASP A 758 24.08 7.90 -3.94
CA ASP A 758 24.18 8.17 -2.51
C ASP A 758 22.87 8.76 -1.95
N ALA A 759 22.14 9.54 -2.77
CA ALA A 759 20.82 10.06 -2.41
C ALA A 759 19.73 8.97 -2.38
N ILE A 760 19.86 7.91 -3.19
CA ILE A 760 18.88 6.82 -3.29
C ILE A 760 18.89 5.92 -2.04
N LEU A 761 20.04 5.77 -1.39
CA LEU A 761 20.20 4.87 -0.24
C LEU A 761 19.71 5.43 1.08
N ASP A 762 19.50 6.75 1.19
CA ASP A 762 19.12 7.43 2.43
C ASP A 762 17.61 7.59 2.63
N GLU A 763 16.78 7.34 1.60
CA GLU A 763 15.31 7.47 1.67
C GLU A 763 14.61 6.11 1.77
N GLU A 764 13.39 6.11 2.29
CA GLU A 764 12.46 4.98 2.39
C GLU A 764 12.42 4.18 1.07
N ALA A 765 12.99 2.97 1.11
CA ALA A 765 13.64 2.35 -0.04
C ALA A 765 12.72 2.06 -1.25
N GLU A 766 11.44 1.76 -1.07
CA GLU A 766 10.57 1.29 -2.17
C GLU A 766 10.03 2.41 -3.06
N SER A 767 9.51 3.48 -2.47
CA SER A 767 8.96 4.62 -3.23
C SER A 767 10.07 5.42 -3.95
N GLY A 768 11.26 5.52 -3.35
CA GLY A 768 12.43 6.15 -3.96
C GLY A 768 12.88 5.45 -5.25
N PHE A 769 12.87 4.11 -5.28
CA PHE A 769 13.23 3.35 -6.47
C PHE A 769 12.28 3.56 -7.66
N SER A 770 10.99 3.79 -7.42
CA SER A 770 10.03 4.11 -8.47
C SER A 770 10.33 5.44 -9.16
N VAL A 771 10.78 6.45 -8.40
CA VAL A 771 11.23 7.74 -8.96
C VAL A 771 12.45 7.56 -9.85
N VAL A 772 13.46 6.82 -9.38
CA VAL A 772 14.69 6.53 -10.14
C VAL A 772 14.38 5.76 -11.41
N ASN A 773 13.44 4.81 -11.35
CA ASN A 773 12.96 4.06 -12.50
C ASN A 773 12.46 4.98 -13.63
N ASN A 774 11.57 5.91 -13.29
CA ASN A 774 11.01 6.86 -14.24
C ASN A 774 12.05 7.90 -14.71
N ALA A 775 13.00 8.29 -13.84
CA ALA A 775 14.12 9.15 -14.20
C ALA A 775 15.04 8.47 -15.23
N CYS A 776 15.39 7.19 -15.05
CA CYS A 776 16.14 6.40 -16.02
C CYS A 776 15.42 6.30 -17.36
N TRP A 777 14.12 5.97 -17.34
CA TRP A 777 13.30 5.89 -18.55
C TRP A 777 13.25 7.22 -19.31
N SER A 778 12.99 8.32 -18.61
CA SER A 778 12.92 9.65 -19.22
C SER A 778 14.25 10.10 -19.81
N ALA A 779 15.37 9.81 -19.14
CA ALA A 779 16.71 10.07 -19.68
C ALA A 779 16.97 9.27 -20.97
N GLY A 780 16.54 8.01 -21.03
CA GLY A 780 16.60 7.17 -22.21
C GLY A 780 15.77 7.71 -23.38
N GLU A 781 14.56 8.22 -23.11
CA GLU A 781 13.70 8.86 -24.12
C GLU A 781 14.29 10.18 -24.66
N ILE A 782 14.93 10.96 -23.79
CA ILE A 782 15.67 12.15 -24.20
C ILE A 782 16.86 11.77 -25.09
N ALA A 783 17.62 10.73 -24.72
CA ALA A 783 18.82 10.30 -25.42
C ALA A 783 18.56 9.93 -26.88
N ILE A 784 17.45 9.23 -27.16
CA ILE A 784 17.06 8.85 -28.54
C ILE A 784 16.91 10.08 -29.44
N ARG A 785 16.43 11.18 -28.90
CA ARG A 785 16.04 12.39 -29.64
C ARG A 785 17.11 13.47 -29.61
N HIS A 786 17.78 13.63 -28.48
CA HIS A 786 18.82 14.65 -28.29
C HIS A 786 20.15 14.22 -28.94
N LYS A 787 20.39 12.89 -29.08
CA LYS A 787 21.53 12.29 -29.81
C LYS A 787 22.88 12.89 -29.41
N SER A 788 23.65 13.40 -30.40
CA SER A 788 24.98 13.97 -30.14
C SER A 788 24.96 15.23 -29.26
N GLU A 789 23.82 15.91 -29.13
CA GLU A 789 23.70 17.06 -28.25
C GLU A 789 23.70 16.64 -26.75
N MET A 790 23.58 15.33 -26.44
CA MET A 790 23.80 14.77 -25.10
C MET A 790 25.26 14.85 -24.63
N ALA A 791 26.23 15.05 -25.54
CA ALA A 791 27.67 14.98 -25.25
C ALA A 791 28.13 15.71 -23.97
N PRO A 792 27.63 16.93 -23.62
CA PRO A 792 28.01 17.61 -22.37
C PRO A 792 27.59 16.87 -21.12
N TYR A 793 26.52 16.07 -21.13
CA TYR A 793 25.92 15.38 -19.99
C TYR A 793 26.35 13.91 -19.89
N ILE A 794 26.98 13.37 -20.96
CA ILE A 794 27.36 11.96 -21.02
C ILE A 794 28.26 11.53 -19.87
N PRO A 795 29.34 12.28 -19.45
CA PRO A 795 30.22 11.80 -18.39
C PRO A 795 29.49 11.51 -17.07
N GLU A 796 28.55 12.37 -16.67
CA GLU A 796 27.81 12.21 -15.42
C GLU A 796 26.70 11.16 -15.58
N LEU A 797 25.86 11.22 -16.61
CA LEU A 797 24.82 10.22 -16.87
C LEU A 797 25.39 8.81 -16.97
N PHE A 798 26.49 8.65 -17.70
CA PHE A 798 27.16 7.37 -17.83
C PHE A 798 27.56 6.81 -16.45
N GLN A 799 28.21 7.63 -15.61
CA GLN A 799 28.62 7.18 -14.30
C GLN A 799 27.42 6.75 -13.43
N ARG A 800 26.34 7.57 -13.40
CA ARG A 800 25.12 7.28 -12.66
C ARG A 800 24.47 5.95 -13.10
N PHE A 801 24.36 5.73 -14.42
CA PHE A 801 23.77 4.48 -14.91
C PHE A 801 24.65 3.26 -14.62
N VAL A 802 25.98 3.38 -14.74
CA VAL A 802 26.89 2.28 -14.40
C VAL A 802 26.80 1.95 -12.92
N ASP A 803 26.72 2.95 -12.03
CA ASP A 803 26.59 2.75 -10.59
C ASP A 803 25.25 2.04 -10.25
N ILE A 804 24.17 2.37 -10.97
CA ILE A 804 22.85 1.73 -10.78
C ILE A 804 22.89 0.28 -11.29
N VAL A 805 23.37 0.04 -12.53
CA VAL A 805 23.35 -1.28 -13.17
C VAL A 805 24.27 -2.27 -12.47
N GLY A 806 25.42 -1.81 -11.96
CA GLY A 806 26.41 -2.64 -11.28
C GLY A 806 26.08 -2.95 -9.81
N ASN A 807 24.97 -2.47 -9.25
CA ASN A 807 24.65 -2.66 -7.84
C ASN A 807 23.57 -3.74 -7.63
N PRO A 808 23.92 -4.87 -6.99
CA PRO A 808 22.97 -5.97 -6.76
C PRO A 808 21.87 -5.65 -5.73
N GLY A 809 21.96 -4.53 -4.99
CA GLY A 809 20.95 -4.08 -4.03
C GLY A 809 19.81 -3.26 -4.66
N ILE A 810 19.88 -2.96 -5.95
CA ILE A 810 18.84 -2.19 -6.65
C ILE A 810 17.81 -3.14 -7.29
N PRO A 811 16.51 -2.81 -7.20
CA PRO A 811 15.45 -3.60 -7.83
C PRO A 811 15.67 -3.77 -9.34
N LYS A 812 15.35 -4.96 -9.83
CA LYS A 812 15.58 -5.38 -11.22
C LYS A 812 14.98 -4.42 -12.25
N GLY A 813 13.73 -3.97 -12.06
CA GLY A 813 13.10 -3.03 -13.00
C GLY A 813 13.86 -1.71 -13.15
N VAL A 814 14.53 -1.24 -12.11
CA VAL A 814 15.36 -0.01 -12.15
C VAL A 814 16.65 -0.25 -12.90
N THR A 815 17.33 -1.39 -12.66
CA THR A 815 18.57 -1.76 -13.40
C THR A 815 18.29 -1.99 -14.88
N GLU A 816 17.15 -2.58 -15.22
CA GLU A 816 16.70 -2.76 -16.61
C GLU A 816 16.51 -1.41 -17.32
N ASN A 817 15.80 -0.46 -16.70
CA ASN A 817 15.58 0.87 -17.28
C ASN A 817 16.89 1.69 -17.37
N ALA A 818 17.77 1.57 -16.39
CA ALA A 818 19.09 2.18 -16.43
C ALA A 818 19.96 1.59 -17.56
N ALA A 819 19.92 0.27 -17.78
CA ALA A 819 20.61 -0.40 -18.87
C ALA A 819 20.03 0.04 -20.24
N ILE A 820 18.71 0.12 -20.36
CA ILE A 820 18.06 0.63 -21.58
C ILE A 820 18.53 2.06 -21.86
N ALA A 821 18.53 2.95 -20.86
CA ALA A 821 18.99 4.32 -21.01
C ALA A 821 20.48 4.37 -21.40
N LEU A 822 21.33 3.59 -20.74
CA LEU A 822 22.77 3.49 -21.01
C LEU A 822 23.02 3.04 -22.48
N GLY A 823 22.31 2.01 -22.94
CA GLY A 823 22.40 1.57 -24.33
C GLY A 823 21.97 2.68 -25.30
N ARG A 824 20.87 3.39 -25.02
CA ARG A 824 20.35 4.49 -25.84
C ARG A 824 21.31 5.69 -25.96
N LEU A 825 22.14 5.96 -24.90
CA LEU A 825 23.20 6.97 -25.02
C LEU A 825 24.15 6.69 -26.18
N GLY A 826 24.40 5.42 -26.49
CA GLY A 826 25.26 4.99 -27.59
C GLY A 826 24.76 5.37 -28.99
N LEU A 827 23.45 5.61 -29.16
CA LEU A 827 22.87 5.97 -30.46
C LEU A 827 23.43 7.28 -31.09
N GLY A 828 23.91 8.18 -30.25
CA GLY A 828 24.48 9.45 -30.73
C GLY A 828 25.92 9.71 -30.22
N ASN A 829 26.41 8.93 -29.28
CA ASN A 829 27.65 9.21 -28.56
C ASN A 829 28.52 7.96 -28.36
N ALA A 830 28.47 7.01 -29.29
CA ALA A 830 29.20 5.76 -29.21
C ALA A 830 30.72 5.97 -28.98
N GLU A 831 31.32 6.99 -29.58
CA GLU A 831 32.76 7.30 -29.44
C GLU A 831 33.13 7.76 -28.02
N LEU A 832 32.21 8.42 -27.28
CA LEU A 832 32.44 8.87 -25.92
C LEU A 832 32.32 7.71 -24.92
N LEU A 833 31.46 6.72 -25.22
CA LEU A 833 31.23 5.56 -24.34
C LEU A 833 32.24 4.42 -24.61
N ALA A 834 32.71 4.26 -25.82
CA ALA A 834 33.57 3.16 -26.25
C ALA A 834 34.86 2.98 -25.40
N PRO A 835 35.55 4.01 -24.91
CA PRO A 835 36.74 3.83 -24.06
C PRO A 835 36.44 3.13 -22.72
N ARG A 836 35.20 3.21 -22.24
CA ARG A 836 34.72 2.64 -20.98
C ARG A 836 33.84 1.42 -21.16
N LEU A 837 33.76 0.84 -22.33
CA LEU A 837 32.88 -0.29 -22.64
C LEU A 837 33.11 -1.49 -21.70
N ALA A 838 34.37 -1.80 -21.37
CA ALA A 838 34.72 -2.90 -20.48
C ALA A 838 34.16 -2.72 -19.03
N ASP A 839 33.88 -1.50 -18.63
CA ASP A 839 33.40 -1.19 -17.27
C ASP A 839 31.93 -1.57 -17.06
N PHE A 840 31.14 -1.70 -18.13
CA PHE A 840 29.69 -1.89 -18.01
C PHE A 840 29.09 -2.97 -18.92
N ALA A 841 29.86 -3.56 -19.82
CA ALA A 841 29.35 -4.46 -20.85
C ALA A 841 28.65 -5.69 -20.27
N GLU A 842 29.22 -6.32 -19.23
CA GLU A 842 28.65 -7.52 -18.61
C GLU A 842 27.36 -7.16 -17.84
N ASP A 843 27.39 -6.12 -17.01
CA ASP A 843 26.23 -5.70 -16.23
C ASP A 843 25.08 -5.23 -17.12
N PHE A 844 25.38 -4.56 -18.23
CA PHE A 844 24.39 -4.21 -19.26
C PHE A 844 23.73 -5.47 -19.83
N LEU A 845 24.51 -6.46 -20.27
CA LEU A 845 23.98 -7.69 -20.86
C LEU A 845 23.14 -8.48 -19.85
N ALA A 846 23.62 -8.61 -18.61
CA ALA A 846 22.92 -9.28 -17.54
C ALA A 846 21.56 -8.61 -17.24
N SER A 847 21.53 -7.29 -17.16
CA SER A 847 20.29 -6.54 -16.96
C SER A 847 19.31 -6.67 -18.13
N MET A 848 19.81 -6.88 -19.35
CA MET A 848 18.97 -6.99 -20.55
C MET A 848 18.47 -8.40 -20.84
N ASP A 849 18.95 -9.44 -20.15
CA ASP A 849 18.62 -10.83 -20.46
C ASP A 849 17.13 -11.12 -20.37
N GLU A 850 16.48 -10.67 -19.30
CA GLU A 850 15.06 -10.94 -19.02
C GLU A 850 14.11 -9.84 -19.49
N VAL A 851 14.64 -8.73 -20.02
CA VAL A 851 13.80 -7.67 -20.60
C VAL A 851 13.04 -8.22 -21.81
N ASP A 852 11.74 -7.96 -21.86
CA ASP A 852 10.90 -8.37 -22.99
C ASP A 852 11.37 -7.78 -24.32
N LEU A 853 11.08 -8.51 -25.40
CA LEU A 853 11.42 -8.10 -26.77
C LEU A 853 10.56 -6.92 -27.24
N THR A 854 10.88 -5.73 -26.74
CA THR A 854 10.21 -4.46 -27.03
C THR A 854 11.07 -3.57 -27.95
N ASP A 855 10.48 -2.48 -28.44
CA ASP A 855 11.22 -1.42 -29.15
C ASP A 855 12.28 -0.77 -28.24
N GLU A 856 12.07 -0.78 -26.94
CA GLU A 856 13.03 -0.27 -25.96
C GLU A 856 14.29 -1.13 -25.91
N LYS A 857 14.12 -2.45 -25.78
CA LYS A 857 15.23 -3.41 -25.88
C LYS A 857 15.97 -3.27 -27.22
N ALA A 858 15.23 -3.14 -28.32
CA ALA A 858 15.81 -2.99 -29.64
C ALA A 858 16.69 -1.73 -29.76
N THR A 859 16.20 -0.58 -29.30
CA THR A 859 16.95 0.68 -29.35
C THR A 859 18.16 0.67 -28.41
N ALA A 860 18.04 0.03 -27.22
CA ALA A 860 19.14 -0.13 -26.27
C ALA A 860 20.26 -0.99 -26.87
N PHE A 861 19.93 -2.18 -27.40
CA PHE A 861 20.93 -3.05 -28.05
C PHE A 861 21.56 -2.39 -29.29
N ARG A 862 20.80 -1.63 -30.07
CA ARG A 862 21.32 -0.91 -31.19
C ARG A 862 22.40 0.09 -30.77
N GLY A 863 22.12 0.92 -29.76
CA GLY A 863 23.09 1.88 -29.26
C GLY A 863 24.32 1.19 -28.64
N PHE A 864 24.13 0.13 -27.87
CA PHE A 864 25.21 -0.69 -27.31
C PHE A 864 26.08 -1.29 -28.40
N THR A 865 25.48 -1.87 -29.45
CA THR A 865 26.21 -2.47 -30.58
C THR A 865 27.08 -1.42 -31.29
N LEU A 866 26.57 -0.19 -31.45
CA LEU A 866 27.38 0.90 -32.03
C LEU A 866 28.61 1.26 -31.15
N VAL A 867 28.49 1.16 -29.82
CA VAL A 867 29.61 1.32 -28.88
C VAL A 867 30.61 0.19 -29.04
N VAL A 868 30.13 -1.05 -29.13
CA VAL A 868 30.96 -2.25 -29.36
C VAL A 868 31.74 -2.13 -30.68
N GLU A 869 31.13 -1.64 -31.78
CA GLU A 869 31.82 -1.43 -33.04
C GLU A 869 32.99 -0.44 -32.96
N LYS A 870 32.92 0.55 -32.05
CA LYS A 870 33.99 1.52 -31.84
C LYS A 870 35.16 0.98 -31.03
N ASN A 871 34.93 0.01 -30.14
CA ASN A 871 35.97 -0.62 -29.30
C ASN A 871 35.70 -2.12 -29.09
N PRO A 872 35.77 -2.95 -30.15
CA PRO A 872 35.41 -4.35 -30.06
C PRO A 872 36.32 -5.16 -29.12
N MET A 873 37.55 -4.71 -28.87
CA MET A 873 38.50 -5.42 -27.98
C MET A 873 38.09 -5.31 -26.51
N ALA A 874 37.36 -4.28 -26.13
CA ALA A 874 36.87 -4.10 -24.75
C ALA A 874 35.82 -5.14 -24.32
N MET A 875 35.28 -5.90 -25.26
CA MET A 875 34.31 -6.97 -25.01
C MET A 875 34.93 -8.33 -24.64
N GLU A 876 36.25 -8.42 -24.46
CA GLU A 876 36.94 -9.71 -24.27
C GLU A 876 36.27 -10.61 -23.20
N ASN A 877 35.89 -10.05 -22.07
CA ASN A 877 35.27 -10.79 -20.97
C ASN A 877 33.77 -11.09 -21.19
N SER A 878 33.05 -10.23 -21.91
CA SER A 878 31.61 -10.30 -22.09
C SER A 878 31.19 -10.76 -23.49
N LEU A 879 32.16 -11.16 -24.31
CA LEU A 879 31.89 -11.47 -25.70
C LEU A 879 30.99 -12.71 -25.87
N LEU A 880 31.20 -13.76 -25.06
CA LEU A 880 30.38 -14.94 -25.11
C LEU A 880 28.93 -14.65 -24.75
N HIS A 881 28.71 -13.83 -23.71
CA HIS A 881 27.41 -13.36 -23.29
C HIS A 881 26.75 -12.54 -24.42
N PHE A 882 27.47 -11.62 -25.04
CA PHE A 882 26.93 -10.80 -26.11
C PHE A 882 26.46 -11.64 -27.30
N PHE A 883 27.25 -12.64 -27.73
CA PHE A 883 26.84 -13.56 -28.81
C PHE A 883 25.62 -14.41 -28.41
N THR A 884 25.52 -14.81 -27.15
CA THR A 884 24.35 -15.50 -26.60
C THR A 884 23.11 -14.58 -26.65
N SER A 885 23.24 -13.32 -26.26
CA SER A 885 22.16 -12.33 -26.32
C SER A 885 21.70 -12.07 -27.78
N ILE A 886 22.63 -11.96 -28.72
CA ILE A 886 22.30 -11.85 -30.17
C ILE A 886 21.55 -13.10 -30.65
N ALA A 887 21.99 -14.29 -30.24
CA ALA A 887 21.38 -15.56 -30.66
C ALA A 887 19.95 -15.69 -30.15
N ARG A 888 19.69 -15.22 -28.92
CA ARG A 888 18.39 -15.27 -28.26
C ARG A 888 17.45 -14.14 -28.67
N TYR A 889 17.97 -13.14 -29.40
CA TYR A 889 17.17 -12.02 -29.88
C TYR A 889 16.30 -12.46 -31.07
N ARG A 890 15.16 -13.16 -30.76
CA ARG A 890 14.26 -13.78 -31.72
C ARG A 890 12.88 -13.13 -31.72
N ASP A 891 12.77 -11.87 -32.08
CA ASP A 891 11.44 -11.27 -32.14
C ASP A 891 10.80 -11.40 -33.52
N MET A 892 9.75 -12.21 -33.63
CA MET A 892 8.93 -12.32 -34.82
C MET A 892 7.94 -11.15 -35.01
N ARG A 893 7.71 -10.35 -33.97
CA ARG A 893 6.77 -9.21 -33.99
C ARG A 893 7.44 -7.92 -34.48
N LEU A 894 8.73 -7.78 -34.31
CA LEU A 894 9.51 -6.64 -34.85
C LEU A 894 9.86 -6.81 -36.35
N ARG A 895 8.91 -7.25 -37.15
CA ARG A 895 9.04 -7.16 -38.62
C ARG A 895 8.83 -5.74 -39.16
N SER A 896 8.84 -4.73 -38.30
CA SER A 896 8.79 -3.32 -38.62
C SER A 896 10.19 -2.75 -39.00
N GLN A 897 10.22 -1.54 -39.53
CA GLN A 897 11.44 -0.88 -40.04
C GLN A 897 12.63 -0.84 -39.07
N ASN A 898 12.40 -0.80 -37.76
CA ASN A 898 13.47 -0.74 -36.75
C ASN A 898 14.27 -2.04 -36.60
N LYS A 899 13.70 -3.19 -36.95
CA LYS A 899 14.34 -4.50 -36.83
C LYS A 899 15.44 -4.69 -37.90
N THR A 900 15.24 -4.09 -39.04
CA THR A 900 16.20 -4.18 -40.15
C THR A 900 17.53 -3.53 -39.77
N ASP A 901 17.48 -2.37 -39.12
CA ASP A 901 18.69 -1.64 -38.70
C ASP A 901 19.50 -2.40 -37.65
N LEU A 902 18.83 -2.93 -36.60
CA LEU A 902 19.50 -3.70 -35.55
C LEU A 902 20.08 -5.02 -36.10
N HIS A 903 19.37 -5.67 -37.02
CA HIS A 903 19.86 -6.88 -37.66
C HIS A 903 21.13 -6.61 -38.49
N GLU A 904 21.17 -5.49 -39.23
CA GLU A 904 22.36 -5.06 -39.99
C GLU A 904 23.52 -4.71 -39.06
N ASP A 905 23.26 -4.03 -37.93
CA ASP A 905 24.26 -3.68 -36.92
C ASP A 905 24.84 -4.95 -36.29
N PHE A 906 24.02 -5.95 -35.95
CA PHE A 906 24.50 -7.24 -35.44
C PHE A 906 25.29 -8.02 -36.48
N GLN A 907 24.81 -8.11 -37.73
CA GLN A 907 25.54 -8.76 -38.84
C GLN A 907 26.92 -8.13 -39.04
N LYS A 908 27.00 -6.81 -39.00
CA LYS A 908 28.25 -6.06 -39.17
C LYS A 908 29.20 -6.34 -37.98
N THR A 909 28.70 -6.32 -36.76
CA THR A 909 29.50 -6.57 -35.54
C THR A 909 30.02 -8.00 -35.49
N ILE A 910 29.22 -8.99 -35.87
CA ILE A 910 29.67 -10.39 -36.03
C ILE A 910 30.79 -10.44 -37.08
N GLY A 911 30.67 -9.73 -38.23
CA GLY A 911 31.68 -9.64 -39.25
C GLY A 911 33.00 -9.04 -38.74
N ILE A 912 32.96 -8.01 -37.88
CA ILE A 912 34.13 -7.41 -37.23
C ILE A 912 34.84 -8.47 -36.34
N TYR A 913 34.14 -9.18 -35.49
CA TYR A 913 34.73 -10.20 -34.60
C TYR A 913 35.33 -11.38 -35.40
N ARG A 914 34.71 -11.76 -36.49
CA ARG A 914 35.26 -12.78 -37.38
C ARG A 914 36.62 -12.40 -37.99
N GLN A 915 36.85 -11.12 -38.19
CA GLN A 915 38.14 -10.60 -38.67
C GLN A 915 39.18 -10.44 -37.56
N ILE A 916 38.75 -10.06 -36.36
CA ILE A 916 39.65 -9.76 -35.23
C ILE A 916 40.11 -11.03 -34.52
N ILE A 917 39.22 -12.02 -34.36
CA ILE A 917 39.53 -13.26 -33.60
C ILE A 917 40.21 -14.29 -34.53
N PRO A 918 41.49 -14.62 -34.34
CA PRO A 918 42.23 -15.53 -35.23
C PRO A 918 41.64 -16.94 -35.31
N GLN A 919 40.98 -17.39 -34.22
CA GLN A 919 40.35 -18.72 -34.10
C GLN A 919 38.84 -18.59 -33.81
N PHE A 920 38.14 -17.81 -34.63
CA PHE A 920 36.72 -17.51 -34.43
C PHE A 920 35.86 -18.76 -34.34
N ASP A 921 36.14 -19.80 -35.13
CA ASP A 921 35.38 -21.06 -35.05
C ASP A 921 35.54 -21.79 -33.72
N GLN A 922 36.70 -21.67 -33.08
CA GLN A 922 36.94 -22.24 -31.73
C GLN A 922 36.21 -21.44 -30.66
N PHE A 923 36.20 -20.12 -30.74
CA PHE A 923 35.40 -19.26 -29.89
C PHE A 923 33.90 -19.56 -30.07
N PHE A 924 33.43 -19.61 -31.32
CA PHE A 924 32.04 -19.86 -31.65
C PHE A 924 31.54 -21.23 -31.14
N SER A 925 32.44 -22.24 -31.11
CA SER A 925 32.12 -23.56 -30.56
C SER A 925 31.89 -23.60 -29.03
N GLN A 926 32.22 -22.53 -28.29
CA GLN A 926 31.94 -22.39 -26.85
C GLN A 926 30.49 -22.03 -26.56
N LEU A 927 29.77 -21.47 -27.54
CA LEU A 927 28.34 -21.20 -27.46
C LEU A 927 27.55 -22.51 -27.36
N GLN A 928 26.35 -22.43 -26.74
CA GLN A 928 25.43 -23.57 -26.76
C GLN A 928 25.03 -23.93 -28.19
N VAL A 929 24.79 -25.19 -28.45
CA VAL A 929 24.47 -25.69 -29.80
C VAL A 929 23.26 -24.97 -30.41
N GLN A 930 22.24 -24.70 -29.59
CA GLN A 930 21.05 -23.97 -30.01
C GLN A 930 21.37 -22.54 -30.44
N ASP A 931 22.26 -21.85 -29.70
CA ASP A 931 22.68 -20.46 -30.02
C ASP A 931 23.53 -20.42 -31.29
N GLN A 932 24.41 -21.42 -31.48
CA GLN A 932 25.18 -21.55 -32.74
C GLN A 932 24.26 -21.72 -33.95
N GLU A 933 23.25 -22.58 -33.87
CA GLU A 933 22.26 -22.80 -34.92
C GLU A 933 21.43 -21.54 -35.18
N ALA A 934 21.03 -20.85 -34.14
CA ALA A 934 20.28 -19.59 -34.21
C ALA A 934 21.07 -18.51 -34.97
N LEU A 935 22.35 -18.33 -34.63
CA LEU A 935 23.22 -17.35 -35.26
C LEU A 935 23.47 -17.70 -36.75
N ARG A 936 23.77 -18.97 -37.03
CA ARG A 936 23.98 -19.41 -38.43
C ARG A 936 22.73 -19.31 -39.29
N SER A 937 21.56 -19.53 -38.75
CA SER A 937 20.31 -19.43 -39.50
C SER A 937 19.85 -17.99 -39.73
N THR A 938 20.30 -17.06 -38.92
CA THR A 938 19.82 -15.67 -38.91
C THR A 938 20.78 -14.71 -39.56
N TYR A 939 22.09 -14.94 -39.42
CA TYR A 939 23.15 -14.05 -39.92
C TYR A 939 24.03 -14.79 -40.95
N ALA A 940 24.54 -14.06 -41.90
CA ALA A 940 25.47 -14.61 -42.89
C ALA A 940 26.86 -14.81 -42.24
N PHE A 941 27.31 -16.05 -42.18
CA PHE A 941 28.64 -16.44 -41.68
C PHE A 941 29.60 -16.79 -42.83
#